data_124cf5c7ea2f7b6baf75143ee2b221e1
#
_entry.id   124cf5c7ea2f7b6baf75143ee2b221e1
#
_cell.length_a   1.000
_cell.length_b   1.000
_cell.length_c   1.000
_cell.angle_alpha   90.00
_cell.angle_beta   90.00
_cell.angle_gamma   90.00
#
_symmetry.space_group_name_H-M   'P 1'
#
loop_
_entity.id
_entity.type
_entity.pdbx_description
1 polymer ?
#
loop_
_entity_poly.entity_id
_entity_poly.type
_entity_poly.pdbx_seq_one_letter_code
_entity_poly.pdbx_strand_id
1 'polypeptide(L)'
;MTEKMLARVAVSSVPYAADRLYTYLVPDELIGSAEVGKRVTIPFGRGNRRVEGFLLEVGREAAASPLKPIDAVLDDAPLLDAKDIRLVRWMKARYFCTYYDAIKTILPGGVWLQYRELWHVNGEISAEDALSSVAPDSLEETLLRAMLSAKEIERAALDELGGEKTAKALRSLEACGLAVRETKLRQRLQDKSVRMVSLCVSAEDALAAVETKRRSAPVRYAVVELLSREGCLSSSEISYYTGATMQTLRGLKKAGLVEFSEREVLRVSRYDDAPAREDIVLNGEQQAAFDGLCTLLGREGGSAALLHGVTASGKTQVYIRLIEEALMRGKTAMLLVPEIALTPQMLRRFTAQFGSDVAMLHSALPLTERYDQWKRIRRGEVRVVLGTRSAVFAPLQNLGLIILDEEQETSYQSENPPRYHARDVAQFRCAQNDALLLLGSATPTIETAYAAKNSRYQVFSLHKRFNDLPLPKVLIADMKDELRQGNETSIGHALRAELEKNIERGEQSILFLNRRGSARMLLCGECGYVPQCPRCSVPMTYHSANERLMCHYCGHSEAVVDRCSECGGLMKRVGSGTQKVEQELFDLFPKAKVLRMDADTVGASRGHEALLREFEEKNIPILLGTQMVAKGLDFENVTLVGVLDADLSLYAQNYHAAERTYSLLAQVVGRAGRGERPGRAVIQTYHPENEVIQAAAKQDYETFYQNELRMRSLRRYPPFADLFTLTVSGLDELRVIAAARALCDALRYASSQPPLSGLDVEVLGPAGAPVVKVNNRYRYCVYLCGKGGSVLRRTVSEYLLAFYARKENRGLDIFADCNALQ
;
A
#
# COMPACT_ATOMS: atom_id res chain seq x y z
N MET A 1 46.37 -5.74 18.53
CA MET A 1 45.49 -5.87 17.32
C MET A 1 45.22 -4.48 16.81
N THR A 2 45.60 -4.19 15.59
CA THR A 2 45.32 -2.87 14.98
C THR A 2 43.82 -2.72 14.77
N GLU A 3 43.24 -1.65 15.30
CA GLU A 3 41.86 -1.28 15.03
C GLU A 3 41.67 -1.00 13.54
N LYS A 4 40.69 -1.63 12.93
CA LYS A 4 40.30 -1.47 11.53
C LYS A 4 38.93 -0.84 11.45
N MET A 5 38.66 -0.10 10.38
CA MET A 5 37.33 0.40 10.11
C MET A 5 36.46 -0.76 9.62
N LEU A 6 35.41 -1.09 10.37
CA LEU A 6 34.47 -2.16 10.09
C LEU A 6 33.09 -1.61 9.78
N ALA A 7 32.36 -2.29 8.91
CA ALA A 7 31.00 -1.98 8.56
C ALA A 7 30.09 -3.18 8.79
N ARG A 8 28.90 -2.95 9.36
CA ARG A 8 27.84 -3.94 9.49
C ARG A 8 26.78 -3.68 8.43
N VAL A 9 26.61 -4.65 7.55
CA VAL A 9 25.87 -4.53 6.31
C VAL A 9 24.61 -5.40 6.34
N ALA A 10 23.45 -4.80 6.02
CA ALA A 10 22.23 -5.51 5.68
C ALA A 10 22.30 -5.93 4.20
N VAL A 11 22.34 -7.22 3.94
CA VAL A 11 22.62 -7.80 2.63
C VAL A 11 21.33 -8.12 1.88
N SER A 12 21.26 -7.79 0.59
CA SER A 12 20.15 -8.14 -0.27
C SER A 12 20.04 -9.65 -0.49
N SER A 13 18.81 -10.11 -0.78
CA SER A 13 18.52 -11.51 -1.17
C SER A 13 18.93 -12.58 -0.15
N VAL A 14 18.99 -12.21 1.13
CA VAL A 14 19.21 -13.15 2.22
C VAL A 14 17.87 -13.63 2.76
N PRO A 15 17.64 -14.96 2.90
CA PRO A 15 16.40 -15.46 3.49
C PRO A 15 16.32 -15.11 4.98
N TYR A 16 15.11 -15.04 5.53
CA TYR A 16 14.86 -14.65 6.93
C TYR A 16 15.73 -15.42 7.94
N ALA A 17 15.92 -16.72 7.72
CA ALA A 17 16.73 -17.58 8.60
C ALA A 17 18.23 -17.20 8.66
N ALA A 18 18.76 -16.56 7.64
CA ALA A 18 20.16 -16.14 7.56
C ALA A 18 20.30 -14.62 7.72
N ASP A 19 19.19 -13.89 7.97
CA ASP A 19 19.19 -12.44 8.03
C ASP A 19 19.78 -11.90 9.32
N ARG A 20 20.99 -11.40 9.19
CA ARG A 20 21.77 -10.71 10.24
C ARG A 20 22.58 -9.59 9.59
N LEU A 21 23.15 -8.74 10.38
CA LEU A 21 24.16 -7.80 9.91
C LEU A 21 25.49 -8.54 9.72
N TYR A 22 26.02 -8.47 8.51
CA TYR A 22 27.29 -9.09 8.14
C TYR A 22 28.43 -8.07 8.26
N THR A 23 29.53 -8.45 8.89
CA THR A 23 30.67 -7.57 9.12
C THR A 23 31.64 -7.63 7.94
N TYR A 24 32.01 -6.47 7.44
CA TYR A 24 32.97 -6.26 6.35
C TYR A 24 34.08 -5.30 6.77
N LEU A 25 35.24 -5.43 6.15
CA LEU A 25 36.32 -4.44 6.25
C LEU A 25 36.00 -3.27 5.32
N VAL A 26 36.18 -2.06 5.83
CA VAL A 26 36.15 -0.86 4.98
C VAL A 26 37.59 -0.57 4.51
N PRO A 27 37.88 -0.66 3.19
CA PRO A 27 39.19 -0.29 2.66
C PRO A 27 39.54 1.16 2.97
N ASP A 28 40.83 1.47 3.13
CA ASP A 28 41.30 2.83 3.47
C ASP A 28 40.83 3.88 2.48
N GLU A 29 40.74 3.51 1.21
CA GLU A 29 40.26 4.37 0.11
C GLU A 29 38.77 4.74 0.23
N LEU A 30 37.98 3.90 0.91
CA LEU A 30 36.55 4.07 1.08
C LEU A 30 36.15 4.65 2.44
N ILE A 31 37.09 4.85 3.36
CA ILE A 31 36.77 5.30 4.74
C ILE A 31 36.01 6.65 4.70
N GLY A 32 36.43 7.57 3.83
CA GLY A 32 35.81 8.89 3.71
C GLY A 32 34.41 8.89 3.08
N SER A 33 34.07 7.82 2.34
CA SER A 33 32.77 7.69 1.67
C SER A 33 31.81 6.72 2.34
N ALA A 34 32.32 5.81 3.21
CA ALA A 34 31.54 4.77 3.86
C ALA A 34 30.76 5.31 5.06
N GLU A 35 29.60 5.90 4.80
CA GLU A 35 28.69 6.46 5.81
C GLU A 35 27.48 5.55 6.02
N VAL A 36 26.99 5.55 7.28
CA VAL A 36 25.77 4.82 7.66
C VAL A 36 24.58 5.29 6.82
N GLY A 37 23.78 4.36 6.30
CA GLY A 37 22.65 4.65 5.44
C GLY A 37 22.93 4.64 3.94
N LYS A 38 24.21 4.48 3.53
CA LYS A 38 24.60 4.34 2.12
C LYS A 38 24.54 2.88 1.65
N ARG A 39 24.33 2.71 0.35
CA ARG A 39 24.42 1.39 -0.31
C ARG A 39 25.88 1.07 -0.64
N VAL A 40 26.17 -0.20 -0.61
CA VAL A 40 27.49 -0.74 -0.96
C VAL A 40 27.35 -1.99 -1.82
N THR A 41 28.36 -2.24 -2.64
CA THR A 41 28.56 -3.54 -3.28
C THR A 41 29.54 -4.35 -2.45
N ILE A 42 29.20 -5.61 -2.19
CA ILE A 42 29.98 -6.52 -1.33
C ILE A 42 30.08 -7.92 -1.94
N PRO A 43 31.17 -8.64 -1.71
CA PRO A 43 31.30 -10.04 -2.07
C PRO A 43 30.56 -10.92 -1.03
N PHE A 44 29.52 -11.64 -1.44
CA PHE A 44 28.69 -12.46 -0.55
C PHE A 44 28.72 -13.96 -0.91
N GLY A 45 28.62 -14.81 0.11
CA GLY A 45 28.58 -16.27 -0.01
C GLY A 45 29.96 -16.88 -0.35
N ARG A 46 29.96 -18.20 -0.63
CA ARG A 46 31.20 -18.96 -0.92
C ARG A 46 31.78 -18.60 -2.28
N GLY A 47 30.95 -18.20 -3.24
CA GLY A 47 31.36 -17.83 -4.59
C GLY A 47 31.67 -16.34 -4.77
N ASN A 48 31.77 -15.56 -3.71
CA ASN A 48 32.04 -14.10 -3.77
C ASN A 48 31.17 -13.33 -4.77
N ARG A 49 29.89 -13.74 -4.90
CA ARG A 49 28.96 -13.04 -5.76
C ARG A 49 28.78 -11.60 -5.28
N ARG A 50 28.95 -10.66 -6.17
CA ARG A 50 28.68 -9.25 -5.87
C ARG A 50 27.19 -9.03 -5.64
N VAL A 51 26.83 -8.49 -4.49
CA VAL A 51 25.46 -8.16 -4.09
C VAL A 51 25.41 -6.78 -3.47
N GLU A 52 24.24 -6.17 -3.53
CA GLU A 52 23.95 -4.89 -2.88
C GLU A 52 23.70 -5.09 -1.39
N GLY A 53 24.16 -4.15 -0.58
CA GLY A 53 23.86 -4.07 0.84
C GLY A 53 23.75 -2.64 1.32
N PHE A 54 23.25 -2.44 2.53
CA PHE A 54 23.18 -1.13 3.19
C PHE A 54 24.05 -1.11 4.43
N LEU A 55 24.81 -0.04 4.60
CA LEU A 55 25.60 0.23 5.80
C LEU A 55 24.66 0.65 6.94
N LEU A 56 24.52 -0.18 7.96
CA LEU A 56 23.70 0.15 9.14
C LEU A 56 24.53 0.55 10.35
N GLU A 57 25.81 0.15 10.39
CA GLU A 57 26.79 0.57 11.39
C GLU A 57 28.16 0.65 10.75
N VAL A 58 28.94 1.66 11.12
CA VAL A 58 30.35 1.83 10.71
C VAL A 58 31.13 2.29 11.94
N GLY A 59 32.26 1.64 12.23
CA GLY A 59 33.05 1.98 13.40
C GLY A 59 34.43 1.30 13.39
N ARG A 60 35.33 1.77 14.27
CA ARG A 60 36.64 1.16 14.47
C ARG A 60 36.56 0.07 15.54
N GLU A 61 36.90 -1.12 15.14
CA GLU A 61 36.90 -2.32 16.03
C GLU A 61 38.11 -3.19 15.75
N ALA A 62 38.51 -3.99 16.71
CA ALA A 62 39.53 -5.01 16.52
C ALA A 62 38.97 -6.18 15.71
N ALA A 63 39.52 -6.44 14.54
CA ALA A 63 39.11 -7.57 13.70
C ALA A 63 39.64 -8.91 14.31
N ALA A 64 38.74 -9.81 14.69
CA ALA A 64 39.06 -11.12 15.26
C ALA A 64 39.40 -12.18 14.20
N SER A 65 39.12 -11.95 12.92
CA SER A 65 39.37 -12.89 11.80
C SER A 65 39.53 -12.11 10.48
N PRO A 66 40.07 -12.73 9.41
CA PRO A 66 40.10 -12.11 8.09
C PRO A 66 38.67 -11.83 7.60
N LEU A 67 38.36 -10.56 7.40
CA LEU A 67 37.09 -10.10 6.88
C LEU A 67 37.20 -9.76 5.39
N LYS A 68 36.11 -10.00 4.64
CA LYS A 68 36.02 -9.54 3.24
C LYS A 68 35.89 -8.03 3.20
N PRO A 69 36.53 -7.34 2.24
CA PRO A 69 36.37 -5.90 2.06
C PRO A 69 35.05 -5.57 1.36
N ILE A 70 34.60 -4.34 1.54
CA ILE A 70 33.56 -3.71 0.70
C ILE A 70 34.21 -3.43 -0.67
N ASP A 71 33.48 -3.71 -1.76
CA ASP A 71 33.95 -3.44 -3.12
C ASP A 71 33.81 -1.95 -3.52
N ALA A 72 32.65 -1.36 -3.24
CA ALA A 72 32.35 0.02 -3.57
C ALA A 72 31.24 0.61 -2.72
N VAL A 73 31.24 1.93 -2.54
CA VAL A 73 30.11 2.73 -2.04
C VAL A 73 29.37 3.29 -3.25
N LEU A 74 28.04 3.17 -3.25
CA LEU A 74 27.19 3.42 -4.42
C LEU A 74 26.49 4.79 -4.42
N ASP A 75 26.42 5.43 -3.26
CA ASP A 75 25.67 6.67 -3.06
C ASP A 75 26.59 7.80 -2.62
N ASP A 76 26.37 8.99 -3.18
CA ASP A 76 27.08 10.21 -2.75
C ASP A 76 26.64 10.64 -1.35
N ALA A 77 25.35 10.53 -1.04
CA ALA A 77 24.77 10.88 0.25
C ALA A 77 23.93 9.73 0.83
N PRO A 78 23.87 9.57 2.19
CA PRO A 78 23.09 8.52 2.81
C PRO A 78 21.61 8.51 2.37
N LEU A 79 21.06 7.38 1.99
CA LEU A 79 19.65 7.21 1.64
C LEU A 79 18.74 7.08 2.88
N LEU A 80 19.29 6.56 3.96
CA LEU A 80 18.63 6.37 5.25
C LEU A 80 19.32 7.21 6.30
N ASP A 81 18.54 7.90 7.13
CA ASP A 81 19.04 8.60 8.30
C ASP A 81 19.01 7.70 9.55
N ALA A 82 19.43 8.25 10.70
CA ALA A 82 19.44 7.53 11.98
C ALA A 82 18.03 7.13 12.45
N LYS A 83 17.00 7.91 12.10
CA LYS A 83 15.59 7.61 12.43
C LYS A 83 15.08 6.47 11.57
N ASP A 84 15.42 6.46 10.28
CA ASP A 84 15.08 5.38 9.35
C ASP A 84 15.73 4.06 9.76
N ILE A 85 16.99 4.08 10.21
CA ILE A 85 17.67 2.86 10.69
C ILE A 85 17.00 2.30 11.94
N ARG A 86 16.56 3.16 12.87
CA ARG A 86 15.78 2.72 14.03
C ARG A 86 14.44 2.11 13.58
N LEU A 87 13.78 2.71 12.60
CA LEU A 87 12.55 2.19 12.00
C LEU A 87 12.77 0.83 11.34
N VAL A 88 13.84 0.66 10.57
CA VAL A 88 14.24 -0.64 9.97
C VAL A 88 14.36 -1.73 11.02
N ARG A 89 15.08 -1.47 12.12
CA ARG A 89 15.26 -2.42 13.21
C ARG A 89 13.94 -2.77 13.89
N TRP A 90 13.08 -1.76 14.12
CA TRP A 90 11.78 -1.96 14.70
C TRP A 90 10.86 -2.76 13.78
N MET A 91 10.83 -2.46 12.48
CA MET A 91 10.03 -3.20 11.50
C MET A 91 10.45 -4.67 11.41
N LYS A 92 11.76 -4.96 11.38
CA LYS A 92 12.27 -6.35 11.39
C LYS A 92 11.73 -7.14 12.58
N ALA A 93 11.82 -6.57 13.78
CA ALA A 93 11.38 -7.23 15.01
C ALA A 93 9.85 -7.37 15.09
N ARG A 94 9.10 -6.40 14.55
CA ARG A 94 7.64 -6.37 14.64
C ARG A 94 6.94 -7.22 13.61
N TYR A 95 7.47 -7.26 12.37
CA TYR A 95 6.78 -7.86 11.20
C TYR A 95 7.50 -9.08 10.63
N PHE A 96 8.46 -9.66 11.35
CA PHE A 96 9.17 -10.89 10.96
C PHE A 96 9.74 -10.84 9.53
N CYS A 97 10.32 -9.72 9.15
CA CYS A 97 10.93 -9.50 7.85
C CYS A 97 12.46 -9.41 7.95
N THR A 98 13.17 -9.41 6.82
CA THR A 98 14.60 -9.14 6.78
C THR A 98 14.88 -7.64 6.94
N TYR A 99 16.14 -7.28 7.31
CA TYR A 99 16.57 -5.88 7.27
C TYR A 99 16.37 -5.26 5.89
N TYR A 100 16.71 -6.03 4.86
CA TYR A 100 16.61 -5.57 3.48
C TYR A 100 15.15 -5.37 3.03
N ASP A 101 14.22 -6.23 3.45
CA ASP A 101 12.78 -6.06 3.17
C ASP A 101 12.23 -4.79 3.82
N ALA A 102 12.62 -4.52 5.07
CA ALA A 102 12.25 -3.29 5.77
C ALA A 102 12.79 -2.06 5.02
N ILE A 103 14.06 -2.06 4.62
CA ILE A 103 14.68 -0.97 3.85
C ILE A 103 13.96 -0.79 2.50
N LYS A 104 13.67 -1.89 1.80
CA LYS A 104 12.97 -1.88 0.52
C LYS A 104 11.56 -1.30 0.62
N THR A 105 10.93 -1.44 1.77
CA THR A 105 9.60 -0.90 2.04
C THR A 105 9.63 0.60 2.30
N ILE A 106 10.68 1.10 2.96
CA ILE A 106 10.87 2.51 3.29
C ILE A 106 11.26 3.31 2.05
N LEU A 107 12.15 2.79 1.23
CA LEU A 107 12.66 3.49 0.05
C LEU A 107 11.77 3.30 -1.18
N PRO A 108 11.60 4.34 -2.02
CA PRO A 108 10.78 4.24 -3.24
C PRO A 108 11.43 3.34 -4.28
N GLY A 109 10.60 2.72 -5.13
CA GLY A 109 11.05 1.80 -6.16
C GLY A 109 12.05 2.37 -7.19
N GLY A 110 12.14 3.70 -7.32
CA GLY A 110 13.06 4.37 -8.23
C GLY A 110 14.51 4.45 -7.77
N VAL A 111 14.75 4.23 -6.48
CA VAL A 111 16.10 4.24 -5.88
C VAL A 111 16.91 3.01 -6.29
N TRP A 112 16.24 1.88 -6.56
CA TRP A 112 16.89 0.58 -6.73
C TRP A 112 17.73 0.53 -8.00
N LEU A 113 18.95 -0.03 -7.86
CA LEU A 113 19.86 -0.30 -8.96
C LEU A 113 19.46 -1.62 -9.64
N GLN A 114 19.64 -1.65 -10.95
CA GLN A 114 19.54 -2.88 -11.72
C GLN A 114 20.95 -3.27 -12.17
N TYR A 115 21.31 -4.50 -11.86
CA TYR A 115 22.49 -5.11 -12.44
C TYR A 115 22.15 -5.49 -13.87
N ARG A 116 22.82 -4.83 -14.85
CA ARG A 116 22.77 -5.23 -16.25
C ARG A 116 24.00 -6.03 -16.57
N GLU A 117 23.78 -7.24 -16.99
CA GLU A 117 24.84 -8.11 -17.48
C GLU A 117 25.05 -7.80 -18.96
N LEU A 118 26.19 -7.17 -19.26
CA LEU A 118 26.61 -6.83 -20.60
C LEU A 118 27.66 -7.84 -21.05
N TRP A 119 27.58 -8.21 -22.31
CA TRP A 119 28.49 -9.13 -22.94
C TRP A 119 29.13 -8.46 -24.13
N HIS A 120 30.44 -8.62 -24.28
CA HIS A 120 31.20 -8.16 -25.43
C HIS A 120 32.29 -9.17 -25.80
N VAL A 121 32.75 -9.14 -27.04
CA VAL A 121 33.87 -9.97 -27.47
C VAL A 121 35.13 -9.51 -26.76
N ASN A 122 36.02 -10.42 -26.41
CA ASN A 122 37.29 -10.09 -25.77
C ASN A 122 38.11 -9.21 -26.70
N GLY A 123 38.46 -8.01 -26.23
CA GLY A 123 39.18 -7.01 -27.04
C GLY A 123 40.60 -7.37 -27.41
N GLU A 124 41.15 -8.45 -26.83
CA GLU A 124 42.49 -8.97 -27.17
C GLU A 124 42.46 -9.94 -28.37
N ILE A 125 41.26 -10.31 -28.87
CA ILE A 125 41.06 -11.27 -29.95
C ILE A 125 40.45 -10.56 -31.16
N SER A 126 40.98 -10.82 -32.37
CA SER A 126 40.40 -10.27 -33.59
C SER A 126 38.98 -10.86 -33.84
N ALA A 127 38.12 -10.13 -34.55
CA ALA A 127 36.78 -10.59 -34.86
C ALA A 127 36.79 -11.89 -35.72
N GLU A 128 37.79 -12.01 -36.59
CA GLU A 128 37.98 -13.17 -37.48
C GLU A 128 38.40 -14.42 -36.65
N ASP A 129 39.37 -14.24 -35.74
CA ASP A 129 39.81 -15.33 -34.85
C ASP A 129 38.70 -15.79 -33.89
N ALA A 130 37.95 -14.84 -33.35
CA ALA A 130 36.82 -15.20 -32.46
C ALA A 130 35.74 -16.04 -33.17
N LEU A 131 35.42 -15.66 -34.42
CA LEU A 131 34.41 -16.40 -35.20
C LEU A 131 34.93 -17.72 -35.71
N SER A 132 36.23 -17.82 -36.06
CA SER A 132 36.85 -19.08 -36.51
C SER A 132 37.01 -20.12 -35.38
N SER A 133 36.97 -19.68 -34.14
CA SER A 133 37.12 -20.52 -32.95
C SER A 133 35.85 -21.26 -32.54
N VAL A 134 34.70 -21.00 -33.19
CA VAL A 134 33.42 -21.62 -32.93
C VAL A 134 32.92 -22.40 -34.17
N ALA A 135 32.02 -23.39 -33.93
CA ALA A 135 31.48 -24.17 -35.04
C ALA A 135 30.60 -23.30 -35.94
N PRO A 136 30.68 -23.40 -37.28
CA PRO A 136 29.79 -22.67 -38.20
C PRO A 136 28.32 -22.99 -37.91
N ASP A 137 27.46 -22.00 -38.05
CA ASP A 137 26.00 -22.07 -37.79
C ASP A 137 25.61 -22.45 -36.36
N SER A 138 26.55 -22.36 -35.42
CA SER A 138 26.28 -22.61 -33.99
C SER A 138 25.61 -21.41 -33.32
N LEU A 139 24.99 -21.68 -32.17
CA LEU A 139 24.45 -20.61 -31.31
C LEU A 139 25.57 -19.67 -30.82
N GLU A 140 26.74 -20.22 -30.51
CA GLU A 140 27.94 -19.50 -30.11
C GLU A 140 28.37 -18.47 -31.18
N GLU A 141 28.37 -18.89 -32.47
CA GLU A 141 28.66 -17.99 -33.57
C GLU A 141 27.63 -16.86 -33.68
N THR A 142 26.34 -17.20 -33.57
CA THR A 142 25.25 -16.23 -33.63
C THR A 142 25.39 -15.16 -32.51
N LEU A 143 25.70 -15.60 -31.28
CA LEU A 143 25.92 -14.71 -30.15
C LEU A 143 27.15 -13.82 -30.31
N LEU A 144 28.27 -14.37 -30.82
CA LEU A 144 29.48 -13.59 -31.12
C LEU A 144 29.25 -12.52 -32.19
N ARG A 145 28.52 -12.86 -33.25
CA ARG A 145 28.14 -11.89 -34.30
C ARG A 145 27.27 -10.76 -33.73
N ALA A 146 26.33 -11.08 -32.86
CA ALA A 146 25.52 -10.08 -32.17
C ALA A 146 26.37 -9.16 -31.30
N MET A 147 27.31 -9.71 -30.53
CA MET A 147 28.25 -8.92 -29.70
C MET A 147 29.19 -8.04 -30.55
N LEU A 148 29.68 -8.54 -31.67
CA LEU A 148 30.52 -7.76 -32.58
C LEU A 148 29.78 -6.60 -33.23
N SER A 149 28.50 -6.78 -33.59
CA SER A 149 27.67 -5.75 -34.19
C SER A 149 27.30 -4.62 -33.23
N ALA A 150 27.02 -4.96 -31.98
CA ALA A 150 26.55 -4.01 -30.97
C ALA A 150 27.66 -3.42 -30.07
N LYS A 151 28.89 -3.91 -30.18
CA LYS A 151 30.05 -3.69 -29.29
C LYS A 151 29.83 -4.17 -27.86
N GLU A 152 28.69 -3.83 -27.24
CA GLU A 152 28.20 -4.32 -25.93
C GLU A 152 26.73 -4.68 -26.10
N ILE A 153 26.32 -5.83 -25.62
CA ILE A 153 24.93 -6.30 -25.73
C ILE A 153 24.43 -6.82 -24.36
N GLU A 154 23.18 -6.51 -24.03
CA GLU A 154 22.57 -6.98 -22.77
C GLU A 154 22.24 -8.45 -22.85
N ARG A 155 22.37 -9.14 -21.71
CA ARG A 155 22.04 -10.55 -21.57
C ARG A 155 20.62 -10.87 -22.05
N ALA A 156 19.63 -10.00 -21.77
CA ALA A 156 18.25 -10.19 -22.19
C ALA A 156 18.10 -10.27 -23.71
N ALA A 157 18.82 -9.41 -24.46
CA ALA A 157 18.80 -9.44 -25.92
C ALA A 157 19.49 -10.71 -26.49
N LEU A 158 20.49 -11.23 -25.80
CA LEU A 158 21.12 -12.51 -26.17
C LEU A 158 20.19 -13.70 -25.87
N ASP A 159 19.40 -13.61 -24.77
CA ASP A 159 18.40 -14.64 -24.44
C ASP A 159 17.26 -14.69 -25.48
N GLU A 160 16.90 -13.57 -26.10
CA GLU A 160 15.93 -13.55 -27.21
C GLU A 160 16.45 -14.30 -28.46
N LEU A 161 17.77 -14.31 -28.68
CA LEU A 161 18.39 -15.00 -29.81
C LEU A 161 18.52 -16.51 -29.62
N GLY A 162 18.83 -16.98 -28.42
CA GLY A 162 19.15 -18.38 -28.16
C GLY A 162 18.25 -19.11 -27.13
N GLY A 163 17.27 -18.43 -26.54
CA GLY A 163 16.34 -19.01 -25.58
C GLY A 163 17.04 -19.66 -24.38
N GLU A 164 16.53 -20.81 -23.95
CA GLU A 164 17.06 -21.52 -22.78
C GLU A 164 18.53 -21.99 -22.94
N LYS A 165 19.03 -22.12 -24.17
CA LYS A 165 20.38 -22.60 -24.45
C LYS A 165 21.43 -21.50 -24.33
N THR A 166 21.04 -20.20 -24.34
CA THR A 166 21.95 -19.04 -24.28
C THR A 166 22.87 -19.09 -23.08
N ALA A 167 22.34 -19.48 -21.90
CA ALA A 167 23.14 -19.56 -20.67
C ALA A 167 24.32 -20.53 -20.77
N LYS A 168 24.16 -21.61 -21.50
CA LYS A 168 25.21 -22.63 -21.68
C LYS A 168 26.23 -22.15 -22.70
N ALA A 169 25.78 -21.60 -23.83
CA ALA A 169 26.61 -21.07 -24.89
C ALA A 169 27.51 -19.92 -24.39
N LEU A 170 26.96 -18.99 -23.63
CA LEU A 170 27.71 -17.85 -23.06
C LEU A 170 28.78 -18.32 -22.05
N ARG A 171 28.49 -19.33 -21.23
CA ARG A 171 29.51 -19.90 -20.33
C ARG A 171 30.62 -20.59 -21.13
N SER A 172 30.31 -21.23 -22.25
CA SER A 172 31.29 -21.83 -23.13
C SER A 172 32.19 -20.76 -23.73
N LEU A 173 31.61 -19.66 -24.25
CA LEU A 173 32.37 -18.53 -24.81
C LEU A 173 33.25 -17.83 -23.77
N GLU A 174 32.73 -17.64 -22.55
CA GLU A 174 33.49 -17.07 -21.42
C GLU A 174 34.65 -17.97 -21.00
N ALA A 175 34.43 -19.29 -20.93
CA ALA A 175 35.45 -20.27 -20.59
C ALA A 175 36.57 -20.41 -21.62
N CYS A 176 36.22 -20.20 -22.92
CA CYS A 176 37.18 -20.16 -24.00
C CYS A 176 37.87 -18.78 -24.12
N GLY A 177 37.53 -17.80 -23.32
CA GLY A 177 38.09 -16.45 -23.36
C GLY A 177 37.65 -15.60 -24.55
N LEU A 178 36.65 -16.06 -25.33
CA LEU A 178 36.14 -15.38 -26.53
C LEU A 178 35.20 -14.21 -26.22
N ALA A 179 34.46 -14.32 -25.13
CA ALA A 179 33.54 -13.29 -24.66
C ALA A 179 33.84 -12.92 -23.20
N VAL A 180 33.59 -11.68 -22.89
CA VAL A 180 33.78 -11.12 -21.56
C VAL A 180 32.42 -10.65 -21.03
N ARG A 181 32.13 -11.01 -19.79
CA ARG A 181 30.96 -10.58 -19.06
C ARG A 181 31.32 -9.37 -18.19
N GLU A 182 30.66 -8.27 -18.44
CA GLU A 182 30.76 -7.08 -17.59
C GLU A 182 29.42 -6.84 -16.90
N THR A 183 29.44 -6.58 -15.59
CA THR A 183 28.22 -6.23 -14.85
C THR A 183 28.25 -4.72 -14.59
N LYS A 184 27.38 -3.97 -15.29
CA LYS A 184 27.20 -2.53 -15.08
C LYS A 184 26.00 -2.30 -14.17
N LEU A 185 26.21 -1.45 -13.17
CA LEU A 185 25.15 -0.96 -12.31
C LEU A 185 24.48 0.22 -13.03
N ARG A 186 23.17 0.13 -13.23
CA ARG A 186 22.38 1.24 -13.76
C ARG A 186 21.22 1.53 -12.82
N GLN A 187 21.01 2.81 -12.55
CA GLN A 187 19.83 3.23 -11.84
C GLN A 187 18.57 2.85 -12.63
N ARG A 188 17.58 2.26 -11.97
CA ARG A 188 16.34 1.78 -12.61
C ARG A 188 15.59 2.92 -13.31
N LEU A 189 15.63 4.11 -12.73
CA LEU A 189 15.04 5.31 -13.30
C LEU A 189 16.14 6.34 -13.57
N GLN A 190 16.14 6.90 -14.77
CA GLN A 190 16.97 8.03 -15.10
C GLN A 190 16.23 9.32 -14.75
N ASP A 191 16.95 10.26 -14.19
CA ASP A 191 16.47 11.62 -13.99
C ASP A 191 16.19 12.27 -15.35
N LYS A 192 15.06 12.97 -15.44
CA LYS A 192 14.77 13.76 -16.61
C LYS A 192 15.62 15.02 -16.54
N SER A 193 16.63 15.13 -17.39
CA SER A 193 17.43 16.36 -17.51
C SER A 193 16.97 17.14 -18.74
N VAL A 194 16.99 18.45 -18.61
CA VAL A 194 16.83 19.38 -19.71
C VAL A 194 18.16 20.09 -19.89
N ARG A 195 18.58 20.15 -21.15
CA ARG A 195 19.83 20.84 -21.49
C ARG A 195 19.59 22.34 -21.43
N MET A 196 20.28 22.96 -20.49
CA MET A 196 20.32 24.41 -20.30
C MET A 196 21.49 24.98 -21.13
N VAL A 197 21.32 26.19 -21.57
CA VAL A 197 22.31 26.94 -22.35
C VAL A 197 22.50 28.29 -21.68
N SER A 198 23.72 28.65 -21.38
CA SER A 198 24.13 29.93 -20.83
C SER A 198 25.31 30.51 -21.61
N LEU A 199 25.53 31.83 -21.54
CA LEU A 199 26.72 32.44 -22.08
C LEU A 199 27.95 32.05 -21.23
N CYS A 200 29.06 31.72 -21.85
CA CYS A 200 30.35 31.47 -21.17
C CYS A 200 31.31 32.66 -21.21
N VAL A 201 30.87 33.75 -21.81
CA VAL A 201 31.59 35.07 -21.87
C VAL A 201 30.64 36.18 -21.44
N SER A 202 31.14 37.40 -21.24
CA SER A 202 30.25 38.51 -20.90
C SER A 202 29.19 38.76 -21.98
N ALA A 203 28.01 39.26 -21.58
CA ALA A 203 26.95 39.57 -22.54
C ALA A 203 27.41 40.55 -23.65
N GLU A 204 28.26 41.50 -23.29
CA GLU A 204 28.81 42.50 -24.22
C GLU A 204 29.72 41.81 -25.24
N ASP A 205 30.65 40.96 -24.78
CA ASP A 205 31.59 40.26 -25.67
C ASP A 205 30.83 39.25 -26.59
N ALA A 206 29.82 38.56 -26.02
CA ALA A 206 29.01 37.64 -26.79
C ALA A 206 28.25 38.34 -27.95
N LEU A 207 27.62 39.49 -27.62
CA LEU A 207 26.92 40.30 -28.62
C LEU A 207 27.86 40.88 -29.68
N ALA A 208 29.02 41.41 -29.27
CA ALA A 208 30.03 41.92 -30.20
C ALA A 208 30.54 40.83 -31.18
N ALA A 209 30.74 39.61 -30.70
CA ALA A 209 31.20 38.49 -31.53
C ALA A 209 30.19 38.08 -32.61
N VAL A 210 28.89 38.32 -32.42
CA VAL A 210 27.84 37.96 -33.39
C VAL A 210 27.29 39.17 -34.18
N GLU A 211 27.58 40.40 -33.78
CA GLU A 211 27.08 41.61 -34.40
C GLU A 211 27.46 41.71 -35.88
N THR A 212 28.72 41.39 -36.24
CA THR A 212 29.19 41.40 -37.65
C THR A 212 28.41 40.43 -38.52
N LYS A 213 27.80 39.39 -37.94
CA LYS A 213 27.05 38.35 -38.65
C LYS A 213 25.54 38.49 -38.46
N ARG A 214 25.04 39.57 -37.92
CA ARG A 214 23.61 39.82 -37.63
C ARG A 214 22.72 39.59 -38.87
N ARG A 215 23.11 40.05 -40.08
CA ARG A 215 22.33 39.84 -41.30
C ARG A 215 22.51 38.46 -41.93
N SER A 216 23.71 37.86 -41.86
CA SER A 216 24.03 36.57 -42.48
C SER A 216 23.64 35.37 -41.61
N ALA A 217 23.55 35.52 -40.26
CA ALA A 217 23.19 34.48 -39.33
C ALA A 217 22.22 35.01 -38.24
N PRO A 218 21.02 35.49 -38.62
CA PRO A 218 20.11 36.19 -37.69
C PRO A 218 19.71 35.32 -36.50
N VAL A 219 19.54 34.02 -36.67
CA VAL A 219 19.16 33.09 -35.58
C VAL A 219 20.25 33.02 -34.52
N ARG A 220 21.54 33.05 -34.87
CA ARG A 220 22.63 33.03 -33.89
C ARG A 220 22.67 34.33 -33.11
N TYR A 221 22.45 35.46 -33.73
CA TYR A 221 22.31 36.73 -33.06
C TYR A 221 21.16 36.74 -32.06
N ALA A 222 19.96 36.29 -32.50
CA ALA A 222 18.76 36.19 -31.63
C ALA A 222 18.97 35.29 -30.40
N VAL A 223 19.71 34.19 -30.55
CA VAL A 223 20.04 33.32 -29.41
C VAL A 223 20.93 34.06 -28.41
N VAL A 224 22.00 34.73 -28.86
CA VAL A 224 22.89 35.44 -27.96
C VAL A 224 22.21 36.64 -27.33
N GLU A 225 21.39 37.38 -28.04
CA GLU A 225 20.58 38.47 -27.55
C GLU A 225 19.56 37.98 -26.48
N LEU A 226 18.89 36.87 -26.73
CA LEU A 226 17.98 36.26 -25.74
C LEU A 226 18.72 35.85 -24.47
N LEU A 227 19.84 35.16 -24.61
CA LEU A 227 20.65 34.71 -23.46
C LEU A 227 21.30 35.89 -22.70
N SER A 228 21.58 37.00 -23.38
CA SER A 228 22.09 38.21 -22.69
C SER A 228 21.05 38.87 -21.78
N ARG A 229 19.78 38.69 -22.07
CA ARG A 229 18.66 39.22 -21.24
C ARG A 229 18.26 38.27 -20.14
N GLU A 230 18.11 36.99 -20.45
CA GLU A 230 17.52 35.97 -19.59
C GLU A 230 18.58 35.14 -18.83
N GLY A 231 19.85 35.23 -19.21
CA GLY A 231 20.99 34.55 -18.60
C GLY A 231 21.12 33.09 -18.96
N CYS A 232 20.14 32.25 -18.59
CA CYS A 232 20.17 30.80 -18.80
C CYS A 232 18.79 30.29 -19.19
N LEU A 233 18.66 29.58 -20.30
CA LEU A 233 17.43 29.04 -20.84
C LEU A 233 17.63 27.58 -21.32
N SER A 234 16.52 26.81 -21.36
CA SER A 234 16.56 25.46 -21.94
C SER A 234 16.72 25.53 -23.47
N SER A 235 17.30 24.50 -24.04
CA SER A 235 17.45 24.40 -25.49
C SER A 235 16.09 24.41 -26.23
N SER A 236 15.03 23.96 -25.60
CA SER A 236 13.65 24.00 -26.12
C SER A 236 13.03 25.39 -26.07
N GLU A 237 13.22 26.15 -25.00
CA GLU A 237 12.80 27.56 -24.91
C GLU A 237 13.52 28.43 -25.94
N ILE A 238 14.82 28.26 -26.05
CA ILE A 238 15.62 28.98 -27.07
C ILE A 238 15.09 28.65 -28.48
N SER A 239 14.83 27.36 -28.76
CA SER A 239 14.26 26.94 -30.05
C SER A 239 12.89 27.57 -30.29
N TYR A 240 12.05 27.64 -29.28
CA TYR A 240 10.70 28.23 -29.36
C TYR A 240 10.75 29.73 -29.67
N TYR A 241 11.60 30.50 -28.98
CA TYR A 241 11.68 31.94 -29.12
C TYR A 241 12.52 32.41 -30.33
N THR A 242 13.51 31.64 -30.74
CA THR A 242 14.48 32.09 -31.79
C THR A 242 14.47 31.24 -33.06
N GLY A 243 13.75 30.09 -33.05
CA GLY A 243 13.84 29.12 -34.15
C GLY A 243 15.17 28.39 -34.24
N ALA A 244 16.05 28.50 -33.26
CA ALA A 244 17.36 27.88 -33.25
C ALA A 244 17.27 26.36 -33.16
N THR A 245 18.07 25.68 -34.01
CA THR A 245 18.22 24.24 -33.94
C THR A 245 19.36 23.83 -32.99
N MET A 246 19.38 22.56 -32.56
CA MET A 246 20.53 22.03 -31.79
C MET A 246 21.85 22.17 -32.52
N GLN A 247 21.85 22.18 -33.85
CA GLN A 247 23.06 22.40 -34.65
C GLN A 247 23.56 23.85 -34.50
N THR A 248 22.65 24.83 -34.46
CA THR A 248 22.97 26.24 -34.18
C THR A 248 23.61 26.40 -32.78
N LEU A 249 22.99 25.78 -31.75
CA LEU A 249 23.51 25.85 -30.40
C LEU A 249 24.90 25.18 -30.26
N ARG A 250 25.10 24.02 -30.91
CA ARG A 250 26.43 23.37 -30.96
C ARG A 250 27.46 24.24 -31.68
N GLY A 251 27.04 24.98 -32.74
CA GLY A 251 27.89 25.92 -33.44
C GLY A 251 28.35 27.09 -32.56
N LEU A 252 27.45 27.63 -31.70
CA LEU A 252 27.77 28.67 -30.74
C LEU A 252 28.69 28.15 -29.62
N LYS A 253 28.50 26.90 -29.18
CA LYS A 253 29.42 26.24 -28.25
C LYS A 253 30.82 26.07 -28.81
N LYS A 254 30.93 25.62 -30.08
CA LYS A 254 32.23 25.53 -30.75
C LYS A 254 32.91 26.87 -30.90
N ALA A 255 32.14 27.95 -31.03
CA ALA A 255 32.66 29.32 -31.07
C ALA A 255 33.03 29.88 -29.68
N GLY A 256 32.87 29.12 -28.60
CA GLY A 256 33.17 29.54 -27.24
C GLY A 256 32.24 30.62 -26.68
N LEU A 257 31.02 30.76 -27.21
CA LEU A 257 30.06 31.79 -26.78
C LEU A 257 29.02 31.24 -25.78
N VAL A 258 28.70 29.96 -25.87
CA VAL A 258 27.73 29.33 -24.98
C VAL A 258 28.28 28.02 -24.41
N GLU A 259 27.81 27.69 -23.22
CA GLU A 259 28.03 26.40 -22.59
C GLU A 259 26.70 25.65 -22.36
N PHE A 260 26.83 24.35 -22.25
CA PHE A 260 25.68 23.50 -21.94
C PHE A 260 25.84 22.93 -20.54
N SER A 261 24.82 23.10 -19.73
CA SER A 261 24.64 22.41 -18.46
C SER A 261 23.40 21.53 -18.52
N GLU A 262 23.33 20.54 -17.67
CA GLU A 262 22.11 19.73 -17.51
C GLU A 262 21.41 20.14 -16.23
N ARG A 263 20.14 20.47 -16.34
CA ARG A 263 19.29 20.75 -15.19
C ARG A 263 18.28 19.65 -15.06
N GLU A 264 18.22 19.03 -13.88
CA GLU A 264 17.19 18.07 -13.54
C GLU A 264 15.82 18.76 -13.53
N VAL A 265 14.83 18.12 -14.19
CA VAL A 265 13.45 18.57 -14.20
C VAL A 265 12.60 17.48 -13.59
N LEU A 266 12.04 17.78 -12.44
CA LEU A 266 11.16 16.87 -11.73
C LEU A 266 9.78 16.81 -12.41
N ARG A 267 9.27 15.59 -12.60
CA ARG A 267 7.93 15.35 -13.12
C ARG A 267 6.96 15.54 -11.97
N VAL A 268 6.14 16.56 -12.07
CA VAL A 268 5.11 16.87 -11.06
C VAL A 268 3.80 17.04 -11.79
N SER A 269 2.80 16.23 -11.45
CA SER A 269 1.44 16.46 -11.94
C SER A 269 0.96 17.80 -11.41
N ARG A 270 0.66 18.73 -12.33
CA ARG A 270 0.08 20.01 -11.97
C ARG A 270 -1.44 19.90 -12.07
N TYR A 271 -2.10 20.28 -11.01
CA TYR A 271 -3.55 20.43 -10.98
C TYR A 271 -3.84 21.91 -11.28
N ASP A 272 -3.62 22.30 -12.55
CA ASP A 272 -3.73 23.70 -12.99
C ASP A 272 -5.17 24.26 -12.84
N ASP A 273 -6.20 23.38 -12.72
CA ASP A 273 -7.59 23.73 -12.45
C ASP A 273 -7.95 23.69 -10.95
N ALA A 274 -6.97 23.90 -10.06
CA ALA A 274 -7.28 23.95 -8.63
C ALA A 274 -8.21 25.15 -8.32
N PRO A 275 -9.27 24.95 -7.51
CA PRO A 275 -10.14 26.03 -7.09
C PRO A 275 -9.36 27.09 -6.29
N ALA A 276 -9.96 28.26 -6.07
CA ALA A 276 -9.38 29.25 -5.19
C ALA A 276 -9.25 28.70 -3.75
N ARG A 277 -8.26 29.19 -3.02
CA ARG A 277 -8.10 28.85 -1.60
C ARG A 277 -9.38 29.16 -0.83
N GLU A 278 -9.85 28.19 -0.05
CA GLU A 278 -11.03 28.31 0.79
C GLU A 278 -10.66 28.88 2.16
N ASP A 279 -11.43 29.87 2.62
CA ASP A 279 -11.37 30.31 4.02
C ASP A 279 -12.22 29.36 4.87
N ILE A 280 -11.54 28.49 5.61
CA ILE A 280 -12.18 27.46 6.43
C ILE A 280 -12.61 28.07 7.76
N VAL A 281 -13.92 28.16 7.96
CA VAL A 281 -14.51 28.57 9.23
C VAL A 281 -14.98 27.33 9.98
N LEU A 282 -14.42 27.10 11.16
CA LEU A 282 -14.78 25.97 12.02
C LEU A 282 -16.04 26.30 12.84
N ASN A 283 -16.93 25.32 12.98
CA ASN A 283 -18.03 25.45 13.93
C ASN A 283 -17.55 25.23 15.38
N GLY A 284 -18.43 25.41 16.38
CA GLY A 284 -18.05 25.35 17.77
C GLY A 284 -17.42 24.03 18.22
N GLU A 285 -17.93 22.87 17.77
CA GLU A 285 -17.35 21.55 18.07
C GLU A 285 -15.99 21.36 17.38
N GLN A 286 -15.89 21.77 16.12
CA GLN A 286 -14.65 21.70 15.34
C GLN A 286 -13.57 22.63 15.94
N GLN A 287 -13.94 23.84 16.36
CA GLN A 287 -13.03 24.79 16.99
C GLN A 287 -12.50 24.23 18.31
N ALA A 288 -13.37 23.72 19.18
CA ALA A 288 -12.96 23.10 20.44
C ALA A 288 -12.01 21.90 20.25
N ALA A 289 -12.30 21.07 19.23
CA ALA A 289 -11.41 19.97 18.87
C ALA A 289 -10.06 20.46 18.34
N PHE A 290 -10.05 21.49 17.48
CA PHE A 290 -8.84 22.11 16.95
C PHE A 290 -7.98 22.70 18.06
N ASP A 291 -8.57 23.50 18.95
CA ASP A 291 -7.84 24.13 20.07
C ASP A 291 -7.20 23.06 20.96
N GLY A 292 -7.95 22.02 21.31
CA GLY A 292 -7.42 20.89 22.08
C GLY A 292 -6.28 20.15 21.37
N LEU A 293 -6.41 19.89 20.06
CA LEU A 293 -5.35 19.26 19.25
C LEU A 293 -4.10 20.13 19.17
N CYS A 294 -4.24 21.46 19.09
CA CYS A 294 -3.10 22.39 19.07
C CYS A 294 -2.25 22.32 20.35
N THR A 295 -2.83 21.97 21.50
CA THR A 295 -2.08 21.74 22.74
C THR A 295 -1.19 20.50 22.74
N LEU A 296 -1.47 19.55 21.81
CA LEU A 296 -0.74 18.30 21.67
C LEU A 296 0.40 18.41 20.66
N LEU A 297 0.37 19.41 19.78
CA LEU A 297 1.40 19.63 18.77
C LEU A 297 2.74 20.02 19.42
N GLY A 298 3.78 19.24 19.16
CA GLY A 298 5.15 19.50 19.66
C GLY A 298 5.36 19.10 21.13
N ARG A 299 4.48 18.27 21.67
CA ARG A 299 4.65 17.69 23.01
C ARG A 299 5.79 16.68 23.02
N GLU A 300 6.70 16.82 24.00
CA GLU A 300 7.85 15.92 24.16
C GLU A 300 7.40 14.45 24.29
N GLY A 301 8.09 13.52 23.62
CA GLY A 301 7.75 12.10 23.55
C GLY A 301 6.63 11.76 22.56
N GLY A 302 6.10 12.75 21.85
CA GLY A 302 4.98 12.59 20.93
C GLY A 302 3.62 12.46 21.62
N SER A 303 2.56 12.59 20.86
CA SER A 303 1.17 12.52 21.34
C SER A 303 0.33 11.69 20.39
N ALA A 304 -0.78 11.15 20.88
CA ALA A 304 -1.76 10.49 20.02
C ALA A 304 -3.18 10.91 20.41
N ALA A 305 -4.01 11.18 19.41
CA ALA A 305 -5.39 11.59 19.59
C ALA A 305 -6.32 10.89 18.61
N LEU A 306 -7.58 10.72 19.03
CA LEU A 306 -8.69 10.27 18.21
C LEU A 306 -9.66 11.42 17.97
N LEU A 307 -9.91 11.78 16.71
CA LEU A 307 -11.00 12.64 16.29
C LEU A 307 -12.19 11.76 15.87
N HIS A 308 -13.08 11.50 16.81
CA HIS A 308 -14.28 10.71 16.60
C HIS A 308 -15.39 11.63 16.13
N GLY A 309 -15.79 11.53 14.88
CA GLY A 309 -16.82 12.40 14.32
C GLY A 309 -17.77 11.62 13.40
N VAL A 310 -19.08 11.87 13.53
CA VAL A 310 -20.09 11.27 12.66
C VAL A 310 -19.75 11.51 11.17
N THR A 311 -20.34 10.72 10.28
CA THR A 311 -20.17 10.93 8.84
C THR A 311 -20.63 12.32 8.43
N ALA A 312 -19.82 13.02 7.61
CA ALA A 312 -20.02 14.41 7.21
C ALA A 312 -19.98 15.45 8.35
N SER A 313 -19.23 15.17 9.44
CA SER A 313 -19.00 16.13 10.54
C SER A 313 -17.95 17.21 10.22
N GLY A 314 -17.34 17.17 9.04
CA GLY A 314 -16.30 18.12 8.63
C GLY A 314 -14.91 17.86 9.20
N LYS A 315 -14.56 16.62 9.55
CA LYS A 315 -13.21 16.25 10.03
C LYS A 315 -12.08 16.81 9.15
N THR A 316 -12.27 16.82 7.84
CA THR A 316 -11.27 17.32 6.88
C THR A 316 -10.96 18.81 7.07
N GLN A 317 -11.94 19.61 7.48
CA GLN A 317 -11.72 21.03 7.81
C GLN A 317 -10.78 21.19 9.01
N VAL A 318 -11.00 20.37 10.06
CA VAL A 318 -10.11 20.32 11.23
C VAL A 318 -8.69 19.88 10.82
N TYR A 319 -8.56 18.90 9.92
CA TYR A 319 -7.26 18.46 9.42
C TYR A 319 -6.51 19.58 8.71
N ILE A 320 -7.17 20.31 7.79
CA ILE A 320 -6.54 21.38 7.04
C ILE A 320 -6.04 22.48 8.00
N ARG A 321 -6.88 22.92 8.95
CA ARG A 321 -6.51 23.92 9.95
C ARG A 321 -5.36 23.45 10.85
N LEU A 322 -5.36 22.18 11.23
CA LEU A 322 -4.28 21.61 12.05
C LEU A 322 -2.96 21.50 11.28
N ILE A 323 -3.01 21.19 9.98
CA ILE A 323 -1.84 21.20 9.10
C ILE A 323 -1.30 22.63 8.99
N GLU A 324 -2.15 23.65 8.76
CA GLU A 324 -1.75 25.06 8.73
C GLU A 324 -1.04 25.45 10.02
N GLU A 325 -1.58 25.09 11.18
CA GLU A 325 -0.97 25.36 12.48
C GLU A 325 0.39 24.69 12.65
N ALA A 326 0.52 23.42 12.20
CA ALA A 326 1.80 22.72 12.21
C ALA A 326 2.84 23.44 11.35
N LEU A 327 2.45 23.91 10.15
CA LEU A 327 3.32 24.68 9.25
C LEU A 327 3.72 26.04 9.84
N MET A 328 2.82 26.75 10.54
CA MET A 328 3.14 28.00 11.24
C MET A 328 4.16 27.79 12.37
N ARG A 329 4.14 26.62 13.02
CA ARG A 329 5.16 26.22 14.02
C ARG A 329 6.46 25.72 13.40
N GLY A 330 6.64 25.83 12.09
CA GLY A 330 7.83 25.35 11.37
C GLY A 330 7.95 23.84 11.31
N LYS A 331 6.86 23.09 11.52
CA LYS A 331 6.79 21.64 11.42
C LYS A 331 6.28 21.22 10.05
N THR A 332 6.48 19.96 9.71
CA THR A 332 5.89 19.35 8.51
C THR A 332 4.76 18.40 8.88
N ALA A 333 3.86 18.16 7.94
CA ALA A 333 2.66 17.35 8.17
C ALA A 333 2.46 16.28 7.10
N MET A 334 1.84 15.19 7.52
CA MET A 334 1.43 14.09 6.64
C MET A 334 -0.03 13.75 6.86
N LEU A 335 -0.80 13.67 5.78
CA LEU A 335 -2.16 13.15 5.78
C LEU A 335 -2.22 11.86 4.98
N LEU A 336 -2.57 10.78 5.64
CA LEU A 336 -2.82 9.48 5.03
C LEU A 336 -4.32 9.30 4.85
N VAL A 337 -4.70 8.86 3.66
CA VAL A 337 -6.09 8.56 3.30
C VAL A 337 -6.16 7.17 2.66
N PRO A 338 -7.29 6.45 2.76
CA PRO A 338 -7.50 5.22 2.00
C PRO A 338 -7.37 5.45 0.50
N GLU A 339 -6.89 4.45 -0.25
CA GLU A 339 -6.68 4.59 -1.71
C GLU A 339 -7.95 5.06 -2.46
N ILE A 340 -9.10 4.59 -2.02
CA ILE A 340 -10.41 4.94 -2.62
C ILE A 340 -10.85 6.38 -2.26
N ALA A 341 -10.40 6.91 -1.13
CA ALA A 341 -10.73 8.26 -0.68
C ALA A 341 -9.84 9.34 -1.33
N LEU A 342 -8.74 8.94 -1.95
CA LEU A 342 -7.83 9.86 -2.65
C LEU A 342 -8.42 10.24 -4.02
N THR A 343 -9.48 11.04 -3.99
CA THR A 343 -10.17 11.51 -5.19
C THR A 343 -9.48 12.74 -5.79
N PRO A 344 -9.62 13.01 -7.09
CA PRO A 344 -9.14 14.24 -7.71
C PRO A 344 -9.68 15.51 -7.05
N GLN A 345 -10.90 15.48 -6.53
CA GLN A 345 -11.49 16.60 -5.78
C GLN A 345 -10.70 16.89 -4.51
N MET A 346 -10.34 15.85 -3.74
CA MET A 346 -9.49 15.99 -2.55
C MET A 346 -8.10 16.53 -2.91
N LEU A 347 -7.51 16.00 -3.98
CA LEU A 347 -6.20 16.44 -4.47
C LEU A 347 -6.22 17.93 -4.85
N ARG A 348 -7.23 18.37 -5.63
CA ARG A 348 -7.41 19.78 -6.00
C ARG A 348 -7.60 20.68 -4.78
N ARG A 349 -8.39 20.23 -3.81
CA ARG A 349 -8.64 20.99 -2.57
C ARG A 349 -7.37 21.22 -1.78
N PHE A 350 -6.54 20.18 -1.62
CA PHE A 350 -5.26 20.30 -0.93
C PHE A 350 -4.25 21.13 -1.72
N THR A 351 -4.23 21.01 -3.05
CA THR A 351 -3.39 21.85 -3.91
C THR A 351 -3.80 23.31 -3.84
N ALA A 352 -5.10 23.61 -3.83
CA ALA A 352 -5.61 24.96 -3.65
C ALA A 352 -5.20 25.56 -2.30
N GLN A 353 -5.21 24.75 -1.22
CA GLN A 353 -4.91 25.21 0.12
C GLN A 353 -3.41 25.41 0.39
N PHE A 354 -2.57 24.50 -0.10
CA PHE A 354 -1.15 24.44 0.23
C PHE A 354 -0.22 24.74 -0.97
N GLY A 355 -0.75 24.86 -2.18
CA GLY A 355 0.02 25.20 -3.37
C GLY A 355 1.19 24.26 -3.63
N SER A 356 2.38 24.82 -3.81
CA SER A 356 3.63 24.08 -4.08
C SER A 356 4.16 23.32 -2.87
N ASP A 357 3.66 23.59 -1.66
CA ASP A 357 4.11 22.97 -0.41
C ASP A 357 3.60 21.53 -0.25
N VAL A 358 2.71 21.05 -1.14
CA VAL A 358 2.15 19.70 -1.07
C VAL A 358 2.80 18.76 -2.07
N ALA A 359 3.15 17.56 -1.60
CA ALA A 359 3.53 16.42 -2.43
C ALA A 359 2.50 15.30 -2.30
N MET A 360 2.26 14.59 -3.40
CA MET A 360 1.30 13.49 -3.46
C MET A 360 2.02 12.17 -3.65
N LEU A 361 1.67 11.15 -2.82
CA LEU A 361 2.26 9.82 -2.88
C LEU A 361 1.18 8.73 -2.85
N HIS A 362 0.88 8.14 -4.00
CA HIS A 362 -0.09 7.04 -4.12
C HIS A 362 0.28 6.05 -5.23
N SER A 363 -0.35 4.88 -5.22
CA SER A 363 -0.05 3.77 -6.12
C SER A 363 -0.36 4.06 -7.60
N ALA A 364 -1.33 4.92 -7.90
CA ALA A 364 -1.71 5.29 -9.26
C ALA A 364 -0.70 6.23 -9.96
N LEU A 365 0.20 6.89 -9.22
CA LEU A 365 1.26 7.69 -9.82
C LEU A 365 2.28 6.80 -10.54
N PRO A 366 2.76 7.20 -11.73
CA PRO A 366 3.89 6.56 -12.37
C PRO A 366 5.11 6.47 -11.44
N LEU A 367 5.88 5.40 -11.56
CA LEU A 367 7.04 5.16 -10.69
C LEU A 367 8.06 6.31 -10.75
N THR A 368 8.22 6.90 -11.92
CA THR A 368 9.11 8.06 -12.16
C THR A 368 8.64 9.29 -11.39
N GLU A 369 7.33 9.57 -11.41
CA GLU A 369 6.76 10.71 -10.71
C GLU A 369 6.82 10.51 -9.18
N ARG A 370 6.51 9.30 -8.68
CA ARG A 370 6.68 8.97 -7.25
C ARG A 370 8.10 9.18 -6.77
N TYR A 371 9.08 8.82 -7.60
CA TYR A 371 10.49 9.04 -7.28
C TYR A 371 10.85 10.53 -7.26
N ASP A 372 10.33 11.31 -8.21
CA ASP A 372 10.54 12.74 -8.26
C ASP A 372 9.87 13.47 -7.08
N GLN A 373 8.64 13.06 -6.67
CA GLN A 373 7.99 13.56 -5.46
C GLN A 373 8.81 13.22 -4.20
N TRP A 374 9.32 11.99 -4.10
CA TRP A 374 10.17 11.59 -2.98
C TRP A 374 11.43 12.44 -2.89
N LYS A 375 12.08 12.79 -4.02
CA LYS A 375 13.23 13.70 -4.04
C LYS A 375 12.86 15.11 -3.54
N ARG A 376 11.72 15.65 -3.98
CA ARG A 376 11.21 16.95 -3.49
C ARG A 376 11.04 16.95 -1.97
N ILE A 377 10.38 15.92 -1.44
CA ILE A 377 10.16 15.78 0.02
C ILE A 377 11.51 15.74 0.75
N ARG A 378 12.44 14.93 0.26
CA ARG A 378 13.76 14.75 0.87
C ARG A 378 14.60 16.02 0.84
N ARG A 379 14.50 16.83 -0.22
CA ARG A 379 15.19 18.13 -0.35
C ARG A 379 14.56 19.23 0.50
N GLY A 380 13.43 18.95 1.15
CA GLY A 380 12.69 19.95 1.94
C GLY A 380 11.95 20.99 1.08
N GLU A 381 11.72 20.69 -0.21
CA GLU A 381 10.99 21.57 -1.14
C GLU A 381 9.48 21.59 -0.85
N VAL A 382 8.99 20.62 -0.06
CA VAL A 382 7.59 20.49 0.34
C VAL A 382 7.46 20.21 1.83
N ARG A 383 6.39 20.71 2.44
CA ARG A 383 6.13 20.59 3.87
C ARG A 383 4.91 19.75 4.22
N VAL A 384 4.07 19.42 3.24
CA VAL A 384 2.87 18.61 3.40
C VAL A 384 2.93 17.42 2.47
N VAL A 385 2.68 16.23 2.99
CA VAL A 385 2.52 15.01 2.18
C VAL A 385 1.09 14.53 2.30
N LEU A 386 0.41 14.40 1.17
CA LEU A 386 -0.88 13.73 1.03
C LEU A 386 -0.67 12.39 0.32
N GLY A 387 -1.12 11.31 0.91
CA GLY A 387 -0.94 10.02 0.24
C GLY A 387 -1.68 8.86 0.86
N THR A 388 -1.45 7.68 0.29
CA THR A 388 -2.02 6.44 0.78
C THR A 388 -1.07 5.74 1.76
N ARG A 389 -1.36 4.52 2.16
CA ARG A 389 -0.61 3.72 3.13
C ARG A 389 0.92 3.89 3.04
N SER A 390 1.48 3.79 1.84
CA SER A 390 2.95 3.85 1.65
C SER A 390 3.55 5.22 1.89
N ALA A 391 2.76 6.28 1.87
CA ALA A 391 3.22 7.64 2.15
C ALA A 391 3.70 7.79 3.61
N VAL A 392 3.34 6.86 4.50
CA VAL A 392 3.84 6.82 5.89
C VAL A 392 5.38 6.79 5.97
N PHE A 393 6.07 6.40 4.90
CA PHE A 393 7.54 6.38 4.81
C PHE A 393 8.14 7.62 4.16
N ALA A 394 7.35 8.64 3.80
CA ALA A 394 7.86 9.86 3.18
C ALA A 394 8.93 10.52 4.06
N PRO A 395 10.09 10.94 3.48
CA PRO A 395 11.23 11.43 4.24
C PRO A 395 11.07 12.92 4.61
N LEU A 396 9.94 13.27 5.26
CA LEU A 396 9.70 14.61 5.76
C LEU A 396 10.67 14.96 6.88
N GLN A 397 11.33 16.11 6.75
CA GLN A 397 12.17 16.68 7.78
C GLN A 397 11.30 17.42 8.81
N ASN A 398 11.72 17.48 10.07
CA ASN A 398 11.02 18.16 11.15
C ASN A 398 9.52 17.79 11.27
N LEU A 399 9.22 16.52 11.16
CA LEU A 399 7.84 15.98 11.20
C LEU A 399 7.17 16.35 12.53
N GLY A 400 6.00 17.00 12.46
CA GLY A 400 5.23 17.42 13.66
C GLY A 400 3.81 16.84 13.70
N LEU A 401 3.29 16.32 12.58
CA LEU A 401 1.91 15.86 12.50
C LEU A 401 1.78 14.70 11.51
N ILE A 402 1.17 13.61 11.94
CA ILE A 402 0.65 12.55 11.04
C ILE A 402 -0.83 12.39 11.31
N ILE A 403 -1.64 12.50 10.27
CA ILE A 403 -3.09 12.26 10.31
C ILE A 403 -3.39 10.99 9.52
N LEU A 404 -4.18 10.08 10.11
CA LEU A 404 -4.80 8.96 9.40
C LEU A 404 -6.30 9.21 9.35
N ASP A 405 -6.84 9.50 8.17
CA ASP A 405 -8.28 9.59 7.97
C ASP A 405 -8.87 8.20 7.74
N GLU A 406 -10.11 7.96 8.20
CA GLU A 406 -10.78 6.66 8.16
C GLU A 406 -9.86 5.54 8.69
N GLU A 407 -9.33 5.71 9.93
CA GLU A 407 -8.28 4.84 10.50
C GLU A 407 -8.65 3.36 10.57
N GLN A 408 -9.96 3.05 10.57
CA GLN A 408 -10.50 1.69 10.56
C GLN A 408 -10.33 0.96 9.21
N GLU A 409 -9.85 1.66 8.17
CA GLU A 409 -9.76 1.08 6.85
C GLU A 409 -8.69 0.00 6.74
N THR A 410 -9.10 -1.15 6.20
CA THR A 410 -8.20 -2.31 6.06
C THR A 410 -7.07 -2.07 5.07
N SER A 411 -7.19 -1.08 4.17
CA SER A 411 -6.15 -0.72 3.21
C SER A 411 -4.87 -0.18 3.84
N TYR A 412 -4.92 0.22 5.12
CA TYR A 412 -3.73 0.58 5.89
C TYR A 412 -2.86 -0.60 6.30
N GLN A 413 -3.36 -1.83 6.20
CA GLN A 413 -2.57 -3.06 6.34
C GLN A 413 -1.94 -3.43 4.99
N SER A 414 -0.62 -3.71 4.98
CA SER A 414 0.04 -4.21 3.78
C SER A 414 -0.33 -5.67 3.52
N GLU A 415 -0.73 -5.99 2.29
CA GLU A 415 -0.99 -7.37 1.87
C GLU A 415 0.30 -8.14 1.56
N ASN A 416 1.35 -7.42 1.17
CA ASN A 416 2.66 -7.97 0.83
C ASN A 416 3.63 -7.86 2.02
N PRO A 417 4.52 -8.82 2.20
CA PRO A 417 5.59 -8.72 3.21
C PRO A 417 6.54 -7.53 2.95
N PRO A 418 6.93 -6.84 4.03
CA PRO A 418 6.43 -6.95 5.39
C PRO A 418 5.00 -6.43 5.50
N ARG A 419 4.14 -7.21 6.18
CA ARG A 419 2.73 -6.88 6.34
C ARG A 419 2.51 -5.84 7.43
N TYR A 420 3.07 -4.65 7.23
CA TYR A 420 2.98 -3.56 8.19
C TYR A 420 1.59 -2.90 8.18
N HIS A 421 1.21 -2.33 9.31
CA HIS A 421 0.06 -1.44 9.44
C HIS A 421 0.53 0.01 9.51
N ALA A 422 -0.03 0.90 8.67
CA ALA A 422 0.41 2.30 8.60
C ALA A 422 0.25 3.04 9.94
N ARG A 423 -0.80 2.73 10.73
CA ARG A 423 -0.99 3.30 12.08
C ARG A 423 0.17 2.99 13.01
N ASP A 424 0.65 1.75 13.02
CA ASP A 424 1.76 1.34 13.88
C ASP A 424 3.07 2.04 13.50
N VAL A 425 3.33 2.14 12.18
CA VAL A 425 4.49 2.88 11.65
C VAL A 425 4.38 4.37 11.97
N ALA A 426 3.20 4.97 11.78
CA ALA A 426 2.94 6.37 12.10
C ALA A 426 3.16 6.65 13.58
N GLN A 427 2.65 5.78 14.47
CA GLN A 427 2.86 5.89 15.92
C GLN A 427 4.34 5.84 16.28
N PHE A 428 5.10 4.91 15.70
CA PHE A 428 6.53 4.81 15.92
C PHE A 428 7.27 6.07 15.44
N ARG A 429 6.92 6.58 14.25
CA ARG A 429 7.51 7.79 13.69
C ARG A 429 7.16 9.04 14.52
N CYS A 430 5.92 9.17 14.97
CA CYS A 430 5.51 10.27 15.85
C CYS A 430 6.29 10.27 17.15
N ALA A 431 6.47 9.11 17.79
CA ALA A 431 7.27 9.00 19.00
C ALA A 431 8.76 9.37 18.79
N GLN A 432 9.32 9.15 17.60
CA GLN A 432 10.70 9.52 17.27
C GLN A 432 10.90 11.03 16.96
N ASN A 433 9.81 11.75 16.68
CA ASN A 433 9.85 13.12 16.17
C ASN A 433 9.11 14.13 17.06
N ASP A 434 8.67 13.73 18.26
CA ASP A 434 7.82 14.54 19.15
C ASP A 434 6.59 15.07 18.40
N ALA A 435 6.01 14.23 17.53
CA ALA A 435 4.92 14.57 16.65
C ALA A 435 3.57 14.09 17.18
N LEU A 436 2.50 14.72 16.72
CA LEU A 436 1.13 14.31 16.99
C LEU A 436 0.68 13.28 15.96
N LEU A 437 0.19 12.13 16.45
CA LEU A 437 -0.61 11.19 15.67
C LEU A 437 -2.08 11.49 15.86
N LEU A 438 -2.79 11.88 14.79
CA LEU A 438 -4.22 12.07 14.80
C LEU A 438 -4.91 10.97 14.00
N LEU A 439 -5.74 10.18 14.67
CA LEU A 439 -6.59 9.17 14.06
C LEU A 439 -7.99 9.75 13.88
N GLY A 440 -8.48 9.80 12.65
CA GLY A 440 -9.81 10.30 12.33
C GLY A 440 -10.74 9.16 11.90
N SER A 441 -11.92 9.06 12.52
CA SER A 441 -12.90 8.04 12.17
C SER A 441 -14.31 8.41 12.65
N ALA A 442 -15.31 7.91 11.91
CA ALA A 442 -16.69 7.85 12.40
C ALA A 442 -16.98 6.54 13.14
N THR A 443 -16.22 5.51 12.85
CA THR A 443 -16.36 4.15 13.38
C THR A 443 -14.97 3.63 13.76
N PRO A 444 -14.33 4.17 14.82
CA PRO A 444 -12.97 3.78 15.21
C PRO A 444 -12.83 2.27 15.39
N THR A 445 -11.63 1.73 15.14
CA THR A 445 -11.38 0.32 15.47
C THR A 445 -11.53 0.07 16.97
N ILE A 446 -11.93 -1.15 17.33
CA ILE A 446 -12.11 -1.54 18.75
C ILE A 446 -10.81 -1.32 19.53
N GLU A 447 -9.65 -1.58 18.92
CA GLU A 447 -8.33 -1.34 19.52
C GLU A 447 -8.08 0.15 19.75
N THR A 448 -8.41 1.01 18.78
CA THR A 448 -8.27 2.47 18.91
C THR A 448 -9.21 3.02 19.97
N ALA A 449 -10.47 2.62 19.97
CA ALA A 449 -11.46 3.03 20.97
C ALA A 449 -11.07 2.54 22.38
N TYR A 450 -10.56 1.32 22.49
CA TYR A 450 -10.06 0.77 23.76
C TYR A 450 -8.85 1.56 24.27
N ALA A 451 -7.90 1.89 23.38
CA ALA A 451 -6.75 2.71 23.75
C ALA A 451 -7.19 4.12 24.18
N ALA A 452 -8.19 4.71 23.52
CA ALA A 452 -8.76 6.00 23.84
C ALA A 452 -9.45 5.98 25.24
N LYS A 453 -10.29 4.99 25.52
CA LYS A 453 -10.96 4.84 26.82
C LYS A 453 -9.99 4.55 27.97
N ASN A 454 -8.82 3.96 27.67
CA ASN A 454 -7.73 3.76 28.65
C ASN A 454 -6.71 4.91 28.65
N SER A 455 -7.09 6.11 28.21
CA SER A 455 -6.31 7.35 28.24
C SER A 455 -4.95 7.27 27.52
N ARG A 456 -4.77 6.30 26.62
CA ARG A 456 -3.59 6.24 25.74
C ARG A 456 -3.70 7.23 24.58
N TYR A 457 -4.93 7.53 24.15
CA TYR A 457 -5.25 8.53 23.13
C TYR A 457 -6.18 9.56 23.73
N GLN A 458 -5.95 10.84 23.43
CA GLN A 458 -6.90 11.88 23.78
C GLN A 458 -8.06 11.91 22.78
N VAL A 459 -9.31 12.02 23.25
CA VAL A 459 -10.48 11.95 22.39
C VAL A 459 -11.08 13.33 22.17
N PHE A 460 -11.35 13.65 20.92
CA PHE A 460 -12.12 14.83 20.51
C PHE A 460 -13.33 14.34 19.70
N SER A 461 -14.51 14.82 20.00
CA SER A 461 -15.76 14.33 19.41
C SER A 461 -16.46 15.42 18.62
N LEU A 462 -16.99 15.04 17.44
CA LEU A 462 -17.85 15.86 16.60
C LEU A 462 -19.18 15.13 16.42
N HIS A 463 -20.20 15.57 17.15
CA HIS A 463 -21.49 14.86 17.24
C HIS A 463 -22.46 15.24 16.12
N LYS A 464 -22.29 16.41 15.52
CA LYS A 464 -23.21 16.95 14.51
C LYS A 464 -22.63 16.85 13.11
N ARG A 465 -23.50 16.68 12.13
CA ARG A 465 -23.17 16.88 10.72
C ARG A 465 -22.88 18.35 10.45
N PHE A 466 -22.04 18.62 9.43
CA PHE A 466 -21.67 19.98 9.05
C PHE A 466 -22.88 20.84 8.63
N ASN A 467 -23.88 20.21 8.00
CA ASN A 467 -25.11 20.87 7.52
C ASN A 467 -26.28 20.81 8.52
N ASP A 468 -26.06 20.41 9.77
CA ASP A 468 -27.06 20.23 10.83
C ASP A 468 -28.24 19.32 10.49
N LEU A 469 -28.21 18.61 9.36
CA LEU A 469 -29.25 17.64 8.98
C LEU A 469 -29.20 16.39 9.87
N PRO A 470 -30.39 15.80 10.17
CA PRO A 470 -30.47 14.56 10.94
C PRO A 470 -29.82 13.39 10.19
N LEU A 471 -29.44 12.37 10.95
CA LEU A 471 -28.98 11.12 10.38
C LEU A 471 -30.09 10.47 9.54
N PRO A 472 -29.76 9.70 8.47
CA PRO A 472 -30.73 9.04 7.62
C PRO A 472 -31.67 8.11 8.41
N LYS A 473 -32.94 8.07 8.03
CA LYS A 473 -33.89 7.06 8.54
C LYS A 473 -33.57 5.72 7.90
N VAL A 474 -33.38 4.69 8.74
CA VAL A 474 -33.03 3.34 8.29
C VAL A 474 -34.20 2.40 8.50
N LEU A 475 -34.54 1.67 7.44
CA LEU A 475 -35.47 0.54 7.47
C LEU A 475 -34.68 -0.76 7.36
N ILE A 476 -34.91 -1.70 8.28
CA ILE A 476 -34.35 -3.05 8.18
C ILE A 476 -35.42 -3.95 7.57
N ALA A 477 -35.13 -4.58 6.43
CA ALA A 477 -36.03 -5.49 5.73
C ALA A 477 -35.60 -6.94 5.96
N ASP A 478 -36.53 -7.78 6.44
CA ASP A 478 -36.31 -9.22 6.68
C ASP A 478 -36.42 -10.01 5.36
N MET A 479 -35.30 -10.50 4.84
CA MET A 479 -35.30 -11.29 3.61
C MET A 479 -35.86 -12.72 3.79
N LYS A 480 -36.06 -13.20 5.02
CA LYS A 480 -36.75 -14.46 5.27
C LYS A 480 -38.26 -14.33 4.96
N ASP A 481 -38.83 -13.19 5.31
CA ASP A 481 -40.23 -12.91 5.02
C ASP A 481 -40.47 -12.74 3.51
N GLU A 482 -39.52 -12.12 2.79
CA GLU A 482 -39.53 -12.04 1.33
C GLU A 482 -39.55 -13.43 0.69
N LEU A 483 -38.69 -14.36 1.19
CA LEU A 483 -38.64 -15.74 0.70
C LEU A 483 -39.93 -16.50 0.98
N ARG A 484 -40.58 -16.29 2.15
CA ARG A 484 -41.85 -16.91 2.52
C ARG A 484 -42.99 -16.43 1.62
N GLN A 485 -42.91 -15.19 1.15
CA GLN A 485 -43.87 -14.60 0.22
C GLN A 485 -43.58 -14.94 -1.25
N GLY A 486 -42.58 -15.78 -1.51
CA GLY A 486 -42.16 -16.20 -2.85
C GLY A 486 -41.27 -15.25 -3.61
N ASN A 487 -40.76 -14.19 -2.99
CA ASN A 487 -39.79 -13.32 -3.58
C ASN A 487 -38.36 -13.88 -3.44
N GLU A 488 -37.84 -14.45 -4.52
CA GLU A 488 -36.46 -14.98 -4.58
C GLU A 488 -35.44 -14.01 -5.21
N THR A 489 -35.88 -12.77 -5.51
CA THR A 489 -34.98 -11.75 -6.05
C THR A 489 -34.10 -11.15 -4.97
N SER A 490 -33.02 -10.48 -5.40
CA SER A 490 -32.12 -9.76 -4.49
C SER A 490 -32.71 -8.45 -3.95
N ILE A 491 -33.89 -8.04 -4.45
CA ILE A 491 -34.55 -6.77 -4.14
C ILE A 491 -35.88 -7.07 -3.45
N GLY A 492 -35.97 -6.82 -2.14
CA GLY A 492 -37.17 -6.95 -1.37
C GLY A 492 -38.20 -5.85 -1.65
N HIS A 493 -39.45 -6.12 -1.29
CA HIS A 493 -40.58 -5.19 -1.53
C HIS A 493 -40.34 -3.79 -0.93
N ALA A 494 -39.80 -3.73 0.27
CA ALA A 494 -39.50 -2.46 0.93
C ALA A 494 -38.49 -1.59 0.15
N LEU A 495 -37.39 -2.18 -0.32
CA LEU A 495 -36.39 -1.48 -1.13
C LEU A 495 -36.95 -1.09 -2.48
N ARG A 496 -37.70 -1.99 -3.12
CA ARG A 496 -38.38 -1.72 -4.38
C ARG A 496 -39.29 -0.50 -4.29
N ALA A 497 -40.15 -0.43 -3.27
CA ALA A 497 -41.07 0.70 -3.08
C ALA A 497 -40.34 2.03 -2.86
N GLU A 498 -39.20 2.01 -2.16
CA GLU A 498 -38.41 3.23 -1.97
C GLU A 498 -37.67 3.65 -3.25
N LEU A 499 -37.21 2.70 -4.07
CA LEU A 499 -36.61 2.97 -5.39
C LEU A 499 -37.66 3.58 -6.35
N GLU A 500 -38.88 3.05 -6.40
CA GLU A 500 -39.99 3.58 -7.20
C GLU A 500 -40.23 5.08 -6.87
N LYS A 501 -40.38 5.37 -5.58
CA LYS A 501 -40.56 6.76 -5.10
C LYS A 501 -39.38 7.68 -5.46
N ASN A 502 -38.15 7.17 -5.40
CA ASN A 502 -36.96 7.96 -5.72
C ASN A 502 -36.88 8.26 -7.23
N ILE A 503 -37.15 7.26 -8.06
CA ILE A 503 -37.20 7.44 -9.54
C ILE A 503 -38.26 8.44 -9.94
N GLU A 504 -39.48 8.35 -9.34
CA GLU A 504 -40.59 9.29 -9.60
C GLU A 504 -40.24 10.74 -9.21
N ARG A 505 -39.42 10.93 -8.16
CA ARG A 505 -38.97 12.25 -7.67
C ARG A 505 -37.75 12.79 -8.43
N GLY A 506 -37.15 12.02 -9.32
CA GLY A 506 -35.89 12.38 -10.01
C GLY A 506 -34.69 12.42 -9.06
N GLU A 507 -34.78 11.70 -7.93
CA GLU A 507 -33.70 11.58 -6.94
C GLU A 507 -32.82 10.38 -7.25
N GLN A 508 -31.55 10.44 -6.81
CA GLN A 508 -30.59 9.36 -7.05
C GLN A 508 -30.55 8.36 -5.91
N SER A 509 -30.24 7.11 -6.24
CA SER A 509 -30.12 6.00 -5.30
C SER A 509 -28.78 5.30 -5.45
N ILE A 510 -28.15 4.91 -4.34
CA ILE A 510 -26.99 4.03 -4.33
C ILE A 510 -27.41 2.66 -3.80
N LEU A 511 -27.16 1.62 -4.58
CA LEU A 511 -27.32 0.24 -4.17
C LEU A 511 -25.96 -0.39 -3.91
N PHE A 512 -25.79 -0.80 -2.67
CA PHE A 512 -24.55 -1.39 -2.20
C PHE A 512 -24.67 -2.91 -2.07
N LEU A 513 -23.77 -3.60 -2.76
CA LEU A 513 -23.60 -5.05 -2.64
C LEU A 513 -22.27 -5.38 -1.97
N ASN A 514 -22.31 -6.03 -0.83
CA ASN A 514 -21.11 -6.38 -0.09
C ASN A 514 -20.45 -7.63 -0.67
N ARG A 515 -19.66 -7.46 -1.77
CA ARG A 515 -18.98 -8.58 -2.41
C ARG A 515 -17.46 -8.43 -2.34
N ARG A 516 -16.80 -9.28 -1.52
CA ARG A 516 -15.42 -9.71 -1.72
C ARG A 516 -15.41 -11.24 -1.70
N GLY A 517 -15.13 -11.86 -2.87
CA GLY A 517 -14.90 -13.29 -3.02
C GLY A 517 -16.11 -14.11 -3.49
N SER A 518 -15.80 -15.27 -4.04
CA SER A 518 -16.75 -16.28 -4.55
C SER A 518 -17.39 -17.12 -3.43
N ALA A 519 -17.21 -16.76 -2.16
CA ALA A 519 -17.77 -17.52 -1.05
C ALA A 519 -19.29 -17.33 -1.01
N ARG A 520 -20.01 -18.37 -1.32
CA ARG A 520 -21.46 -18.47 -1.09
C ARG A 520 -21.68 -18.86 0.37
N MET A 521 -22.51 -18.11 1.06
CA MET A 521 -22.93 -18.45 2.41
C MET A 521 -24.04 -19.51 2.32
N LEU A 522 -23.98 -20.51 3.20
CA LEU A 522 -25.07 -21.47 3.39
C LEU A 522 -25.87 -21.04 4.61
N LEU A 523 -27.18 -20.82 4.44
CA LEU A 523 -28.08 -20.49 5.54
C LEU A 523 -29.44 -21.16 5.37
N CYS A 524 -30.17 -21.29 6.45
CA CYS A 524 -31.55 -21.77 6.42
C CYS A 524 -32.46 -20.66 5.90
N GLY A 525 -33.27 -20.95 4.87
CA GLY A 525 -34.23 -20.01 4.30
C GLY A 525 -35.39 -19.67 5.25
N GLU A 526 -35.68 -20.49 6.28
CA GLU A 526 -36.79 -20.31 7.20
C GLU A 526 -36.38 -19.64 8.52
N CYS A 527 -35.33 -20.14 9.18
CA CYS A 527 -34.92 -19.61 10.48
C CYS A 527 -33.65 -18.74 10.41
N GLY A 528 -32.96 -18.71 9.26
CA GLY A 528 -31.70 -17.95 9.11
C GLY A 528 -30.44 -18.66 9.65
N TYR A 529 -30.57 -19.84 10.27
CA TYR A 529 -29.44 -20.56 10.86
C TYR A 529 -28.27 -20.69 9.88
N VAL A 530 -27.07 -20.31 10.33
CA VAL A 530 -25.80 -20.49 9.62
C VAL A 530 -24.99 -21.56 10.33
N PRO A 531 -24.52 -22.64 9.64
CA PRO A 531 -23.74 -23.70 10.26
C PRO A 531 -22.52 -23.19 11.00
N GLN A 532 -22.37 -23.59 12.25
CA GLN A 532 -21.26 -23.20 13.12
C GLN A 532 -20.34 -24.37 13.42
N CYS A 533 -19.03 -24.09 13.55
CA CYS A 533 -18.07 -25.09 13.95
C CYS A 533 -18.32 -25.54 15.39
N PRO A 534 -18.50 -26.86 15.66
CA PRO A 534 -18.79 -27.34 17.01
C PRO A 534 -17.60 -27.18 17.98
N ARG A 535 -16.39 -26.92 17.47
CA ARG A 535 -15.19 -26.76 18.29
C ARG A 535 -14.83 -25.30 18.56
N CYS A 536 -15.20 -24.40 17.65
CA CYS A 536 -14.77 -22.99 17.69
C CYS A 536 -15.95 -22.02 17.81
N SER A 537 -17.20 -22.50 17.67
CA SER A 537 -18.41 -21.66 17.67
C SER A 537 -18.33 -20.45 16.72
N VAL A 538 -17.67 -20.64 15.57
CA VAL A 538 -17.60 -19.66 14.49
C VAL A 538 -18.35 -20.21 13.27
N PRO A 539 -18.93 -19.37 12.42
CA PRO A 539 -19.57 -19.79 11.18
C PRO A 539 -18.59 -20.59 10.31
N MET A 540 -19.06 -21.65 9.64
CA MET A 540 -18.25 -22.42 8.71
C MET A 540 -18.40 -21.89 7.29
N THR A 541 -17.30 -21.91 6.53
CA THR A 541 -17.28 -21.48 5.12
C THR A 541 -17.64 -22.64 4.19
N TYR A 542 -18.57 -22.41 3.27
CA TYR A 542 -18.85 -23.35 2.19
C TYR A 542 -17.81 -23.26 1.08
N HIS A 543 -17.19 -24.39 0.77
CA HIS A 543 -16.22 -24.54 -0.31
C HIS A 543 -16.88 -25.30 -1.49
N SER A 544 -17.07 -24.59 -2.60
CA SER A 544 -17.73 -25.18 -3.79
C SER A 544 -16.86 -26.23 -4.51
N ALA A 545 -15.53 -26.22 -4.32
CA ALA A 545 -14.62 -27.16 -4.97
C ALA A 545 -14.74 -28.59 -4.42
N ASN A 546 -15.13 -28.75 -3.15
CA ASN A 546 -15.27 -30.06 -2.50
C ASN A 546 -16.64 -30.25 -1.85
N GLU A 547 -17.55 -29.29 -2.02
CA GLU A 547 -18.91 -29.28 -1.48
C GLU A 547 -18.97 -29.54 0.03
N ARG A 548 -18.04 -28.94 0.79
CA ARG A 548 -17.92 -29.10 2.24
C ARG A 548 -17.97 -27.76 2.97
N LEU A 549 -18.45 -27.84 4.20
CA LEU A 549 -18.31 -26.76 5.19
C LEU A 549 -16.98 -26.94 5.92
N MET A 550 -16.20 -25.88 6.07
CA MET A 550 -14.89 -25.92 6.71
C MET A 550 -14.67 -24.77 7.70
N CYS A 551 -14.06 -25.10 8.82
CA CYS A 551 -13.60 -24.13 9.79
C CYS A 551 -12.10 -23.82 9.55
N HIS A 552 -11.78 -22.58 9.24
CA HIS A 552 -10.37 -22.15 8.99
C HIS A 552 -9.56 -21.91 10.27
N TYR A 553 -10.16 -22.02 11.47
CA TYR A 553 -9.43 -21.93 12.74
C TYR A 553 -8.91 -23.29 13.21
N CYS A 554 -9.75 -24.32 13.16
CA CYS A 554 -9.34 -25.64 13.69
C CYS A 554 -9.26 -26.73 12.62
N GLY A 555 -9.60 -26.45 11.36
CA GLY A 555 -9.61 -27.42 10.26
C GLY A 555 -10.78 -28.41 10.30
N HIS A 556 -11.77 -28.25 11.21
CA HIS A 556 -12.97 -29.08 11.21
C HIS A 556 -13.71 -28.97 9.87
N SER A 557 -14.15 -30.08 9.32
CA SER A 557 -14.86 -30.11 8.03
C SER A 557 -16.00 -31.12 8.09
N GLU A 558 -17.18 -30.72 7.59
CA GLU A 558 -18.36 -31.58 7.49
C GLU A 558 -19.01 -31.47 6.12
N ALA A 559 -19.84 -32.46 5.77
CA ALA A 559 -20.61 -32.44 4.53
C ALA A 559 -21.72 -31.37 4.62
N VAL A 560 -22.09 -30.81 3.48
CA VAL A 560 -23.27 -29.95 3.38
C VAL A 560 -24.52 -30.78 3.57
N VAL A 561 -25.41 -30.31 4.42
CA VAL A 561 -26.76 -30.89 4.61
C VAL A 561 -27.78 -29.99 3.94
N ASP A 562 -28.78 -30.60 3.30
CA ASP A 562 -29.84 -29.85 2.60
C ASP A 562 -30.91 -29.32 3.54
N ARG A 563 -30.95 -29.83 4.77
CA ARG A 563 -31.94 -29.45 5.79
C ARG A 563 -31.24 -28.86 7.02
N CYS A 564 -31.89 -27.87 7.57
CA CYS A 564 -31.43 -27.17 8.76
C CYS A 564 -31.50 -28.09 9.99
N SER A 565 -30.41 -28.09 10.80
CA SER A 565 -30.39 -28.84 12.09
C SER A 565 -31.32 -28.25 13.15
N GLU A 566 -31.64 -26.95 13.05
CA GLU A 566 -32.44 -26.24 14.07
C GLU A 566 -33.95 -26.33 13.80
N CYS A 567 -34.39 -26.22 12.54
CA CYS A 567 -35.83 -26.13 12.24
C CYS A 567 -36.31 -27.11 11.15
N GLY A 568 -35.42 -27.89 10.54
CA GLY A 568 -35.75 -28.80 9.42
C GLY A 568 -35.96 -28.11 8.06
N GLY A 569 -35.97 -26.80 7.99
CA GLY A 569 -36.14 -26.02 6.76
C GLY A 569 -35.04 -26.26 5.74
N LEU A 570 -35.23 -25.80 4.50
CA LEU A 570 -34.24 -25.97 3.43
C LEU A 570 -33.07 -25.03 3.60
N MET A 571 -31.87 -25.56 3.44
CA MET A 571 -30.64 -24.77 3.38
C MET A 571 -30.48 -24.14 2.00
N LYS A 572 -30.26 -22.82 1.98
CA LYS A 572 -30.09 -22.05 0.74
C LYS A 572 -28.69 -21.46 0.65
N ARG A 573 -28.17 -21.40 -0.58
CA ARG A 573 -26.89 -20.74 -0.90
C ARG A 573 -27.21 -19.29 -1.24
N VAL A 574 -26.73 -18.37 -0.41
CA VAL A 574 -26.97 -16.93 -0.56
C VAL A 574 -25.74 -16.22 -1.07
N GLY A 575 -25.94 -15.20 -1.89
CA GLY A 575 -24.92 -14.34 -2.47
C GLY A 575 -25.22 -14.04 -3.95
N SER A 576 -25.60 -12.81 -4.23
CA SER A 576 -25.87 -12.33 -5.60
C SER A 576 -24.65 -11.64 -6.19
N GLY A 577 -24.45 -11.76 -7.52
CA GLY A 577 -23.45 -10.97 -8.24
C GLY A 577 -24.04 -9.65 -8.71
N THR A 578 -23.21 -8.63 -8.90
CA THR A 578 -23.63 -7.31 -9.43
C THR A 578 -24.36 -7.42 -10.77
N GLN A 579 -23.93 -8.36 -11.63
CA GLN A 579 -24.59 -8.60 -12.92
C GLN A 579 -26.02 -9.14 -12.76
N LYS A 580 -26.25 -10.06 -11.80
CA LYS A 580 -27.62 -10.58 -11.53
C LYS A 580 -28.51 -9.46 -11.00
N VAL A 581 -28.00 -8.64 -10.07
CA VAL A 581 -28.77 -7.52 -9.52
C VAL A 581 -29.06 -6.47 -10.58
N GLU A 582 -28.12 -6.18 -11.49
CA GLU A 582 -28.33 -5.27 -12.61
C GLU A 582 -29.47 -5.75 -13.53
N GLN A 583 -29.52 -7.06 -13.82
CA GLN A 583 -30.60 -7.64 -14.61
C GLN A 583 -31.94 -7.57 -13.88
N GLU A 584 -31.99 -7.90 -12.59
CA GLU A 584 -33.20 -7.79 -11.76
C GLU A 584 -33.72 -6.33 -11.72
N LEU A 585 -32.82 -5.33 -11.64
CA LEU A 585 -33.19 -3.92 -11.69
C LEU A 585 -33.75 -3.51 -13.06
N PHE A 586 -33.16 -4.04 -14.13
CA PHE A 586 -33.66 -3.79 -15.49
C PHE A 586 -35.06 -4.35 -15.69
N ASP A 587 -35.33 -5.56 -15.15
CA ASP A 587 -36.65 -6.22 -15.24
C ASP A 587 -37.69 -5.46 -14.41
N LEU A 588 -37.32 -4.95 -13.22
CA LEU A 588 -38.21 -4.18 -12.34
C LEU A 588 -38.46 -2.75 -12.83
N PHE A 589 -37.44 -2.09 -13.38
CA PHE A 589 -37.46 -0.68 -13.79
C PHE A 589 -36.90 -0.48 -15.21
N PRO A 590 -37.61 -0.97 -16.27
CA PRO A 590 -37.09 -0.96 -17.64
C PRO A 590 -36.75 0.43 -18.18
N LYS A 591 -37.31 1.49 -17.61
CA LYS A 591 -37.10 2.89 -18.01
C LYS A 591 -35.98 3.59 -17.23
N ALA A 592 -35.54 3.01 -16.13
CA ALA A 592 -34.51 3.61 -15.27
C ALA A 592 -33.14 3.13 -15.71
N LYS A 593 -32.22 4.08 -15.92
CA LYS A 593 -30.82 3.74 -16.21
C LYS A 593 -30.13 3.30 -14.93
N VAL A 594 -29.42 2.18 -14.98
CA VAL A 594 -28.57 1.68 -13.90
C VAL A 594 -27.13 1.83 -14.32
N LEU A 595 -26.30 2.44 -13.48
CA LEU A 595 -24.86 2.50 -13.66
C LEU A 595 -24.19 1.49 -12.71
N ARG A 596 -23.47 0.51 -13.28
CA ARG A 596 -22.75 -0.49 -12.48
C ARG A 596 -21.29 -0.08 -12.29
N MET A 597 -20.81 -0.15 -11.04
CA MET A 597 -19.43 0.13 -10.66
C MET A 597 -18.85 -1.00 -9.82
N ASP A 598 -18.09 -1.88 -10.48
CA ASP A 598 -17.34 -2.97 -9.86
C ASP A 598 -15.94 -3.09 -10.48
N ALA A 599 -15.11 -4.02 -9.96
CA ALA A 599 -13.75 -4.20 -10.44
C ALA A 599 -13.66 -4.54 -11.94
N ASP A 600 -14.67 -5.22 -12.48
CA ASP A 600 -14.71 -5.63 -13.89
C ASP A 600 -15.02 -4.45 -14.80
N THR A 601 -15.89 -3.53 -14.37
CA THR A 601 -16.28 -2.33 -15.16
C THR A 601 -15.23 -1.23 -15.10
N VAL A 602 -14.54 -1.08 -13.99
CA VAL A 602 -13.50 -0.05 -13.80
C VAL A 602 -12.19 -0.41 -14.53
N GLY A 603 -11.85 -1.71 -14.62
CA GLY A 603 -10.62 -2.18 -15.24
C GLY A 603 -10.59 -2.20 -16.77
N ALA A 604 -11.74 -2.22 -17.44
CA ALA A 604 -11.82 -2.58 -18.87
C ALA A 604 -11.84 -1.41 -19.86
N SER A 605 -12.33 -0.20 -19.53
CA SER A 605 -12.41 0.89 -20.52
C SER A 605 -12.65 2.32 -19.99
N ARG A 606 -13.08 2.50 -18.74
CA ARG A 606 -13.39 3.84 -18.19
C ARG A 606 -12.84 3.94 -16.77
N GLY A 607 -12.02 4.95 -16.51
CA GLY A 607 -11.52 5.21 -15.15
C GLY A 607 -12.68 5.44 -14.17
N HIS A 608 -12.48 5.05 -12.91
CA HIS A 608 -13.43 5.23 -11.81
C HIS A 608 -14.07 6.63 -11.78
N GLU A 609 -13.28 7.67 -12.02
CA GLU A 609 -13.71 9.07 -12.04
C GLU A 609 -14.70 9.37 -13.18
N ALA A 610 -14.49 8.80 -14.36
CA ALA A 610 -15.39 9.05 -15.51
C ALA A 610 -16.80 8.48 -15.25
N LEU A 611 -16.89 7.32 -14.60
CA LEU A 611 -18.19 6.73 -14.23
C LEU A 611 -18.91 7.57 -13.17
N LEU A 612 -18.20 8.12 -12.21
CA LEU A 612 -18.77 8.97 -11.17
C LEU A 612 -19.27 10.30 -11.74
N ARG A 613 -18.50 10.92 -12.61
CA ARG A 613 -18.95 12.13 -13.34
C ARG A 613 -20.18 11.83 -14.21
N GLU A 614 -20.20 10.70 -14.91
CA GLU A 614 -21.36 10.29 -15.69
C GLU A 614 -22.61 10.12 -14.82
N PHE A 615 -22.47 9.56 -13.61
CA PHE A 615 -23.55 9.40 -12.64
C PHE A 615 -24.10 10.75 -12.20
N GLU A 616 -23.23 11.70 -11.86
CA GLU A 616 -23.59 13.02 -11.38
C GLU A 616 -24.16 13.90 -12.51
N GLU A 617 -23.41 14.08 -13.60
CA GLU A 617 -23.78 15.01 -14.70
C GLU A 617 -25.04 14.60 -15.46
N LYS A 618 -25.23 13.28 -15.65
CA LYS A 618 -26.42 12.74 -16.34
C LYS A 618 -27.58 12.43 -15.40
N ASN A 619 -27.44 12.73 -14.11
CA ASN A 619 -28.45 12.44 -13.07
C ASN A 619 -29.01 11.01 -13.16
N ILE A 620 -28.13 10.01 -13.29
CA ILE A 620 -28.52 8.60 -13.44
C ILE A 620 -29.24 8.14 -12.16
N PRO A 621 -30.44 7.54 -12.25
CA PRO A 621 -31.26 7.24 -11.06
C PRO A 621 -30.62 6.25 -10.08
N ILE A 622 -29.91 5.24 -10.58
CA ILE A 622 -29.40 4.14 -9.75
C ILE A 622 -27.91 3.89 -10.02
N LEU A 623 -27.11 3.97 -8.98
CA LEU A 623 -25.72 3.51 -8.94
C LEU A 623 -25.64 2.19 -8.18
N LEU A 624 -25.33 1.11 -8.89
CA LEU A 624 -25.11 -0.21 -8.28
C LEU A 624 -23.62 -0.47 -8.16
N GLY A 625 -23.13 -0.79 -6.97
CA GLY A 625 -21.75 -1.12 -6.84
C GLY A 625 -21.36 -1.84 -5.56
N THR A 626 -20.06 -2.17 -5.46
CA THR A 626 -19.46 -2.81 -4.31
C THR A 626 -18.80 -1.78 -3.38
N GLN A 627 -17.79 -2.15 -2.63
CA GLN A 627 -17.12 -1.25 -1.67
C GLN A 627 -16.62 0.08 -2.27
N MET A 628 -16.51 0.17 -3.59
CA MET A 628 -16.09 1.41 -4.27
C MET A 628 -17.14 2.52 -4.16
N VAL A 629 -18.43 2.18 -4.09
CA VAL A 629 -19.51 3.17 -3.94
C VAL A 629 -19.76 3.57 -2.49
N ALA A 630 -19.24 2.80 -1.53
CA ALA A 630 -19.38 3.09 -0.10
C ALA A 630 -18.47 4.22 0.39
N LYS A 631 -17.42 4.61 -0.38
CA LYS A 631 -16.31 5.42 0.12
C LYS A 631 -15.99 6.63 -0.78
N GLY A 632 -15.64 7.75 -0.16
CA GLY A 632 -15.03 8.91 -0.82
C GLY A 632 -15.97 9.71 -1.74
N LEU A 633 -17.25 9.34 -1.86
CA LEU A 633 -18.19 9.98 -2.75
C LEU A 633 -19.13 10.94 -2.00
N ASP A 634 -19.35 12.10 -2.58
CA ASP A 634 -20.25 13.11 -2.06
C ASP A 634 -21.20 13.55 -3.17
N PHE A 635 -22.42 13.02 -3.16
CA PHE A 635 -23.45 13.33 -4.13
C PHE A 635 -24.64 13.99 -3.46
N GLU A 636 -24.94 15.21 -3.84
CA GLU A 636 -26.02 16.02 -3.22
C GLU A 636 -27.41 15.43 -3.48
N ASN A 637 -27.64 14.83 -4.65
CA ASN A 637 -28.94 14.30 -5.05
C ASN A 637 -29.20 12.85 -4.62
N VAL A 638 -28.26 12.22 -3.88
CA VAL A 638 -28.44 10.86 -3.35
C VAL A 638 -29.22 10.91 -2.04
N THR A 639 -30.50 10.55 -2.10
CA THR A 639 -31.42 10.53 -0.95
C THR A 639 -31.73 9.12 -0.46
N LEU A 640 -31.49 8.06 -1.25
CA LEU A 640 -31.73 6.68 -0.90
C LEU A 640 -30.45 5.84 -1.00
N VAL A 641 -30.23 5.02 0.00
CA VAL A 641 -29.19 3.99 0.00
C VAL A 641 -29.83 2.63 0.29
N GLY A 642 -29.60 1.65 -0.57
CA GLY A 642 -29.99 0.26 -0.40
C GLY A 642 -28.79 -0.64 -0.14
N VAL A 643 -28.77 -1.37 0.97
CA VAL A 643 -27.80 -2.44 1.24
C VAL A 643 -28.48 -3.78 0.90
N LEU A 644 -27.97 -4.48 -0.11
CA LEU A 644 -28.63 -5.67 -0.65
C LEU A 644 -28.36 -6.96 0.14
N ASP A 645 -27.21 -7.05 0.77
CA ASP A 645 -26.77 -8.24 1.50
C ASP A 645 -25.86 -7.84 2.66
N ALA A 646 -26.49 -7.58 3.82
CA ALA A 646 -25.74 -7.16 5.00
C ALA A 646 -25.04 -8.33 5.71
N ASP A 647 -25.51 -9.56 5.50
CA ASP A 647 -25.10 -10.75 6.25
C ASP A 647 -23.72 -11.28 5.84
N LEU A 648 -23.33 -11.16 4.58
CA LEU A 648 -22.10 -11.78 4.04
C LEU A 648 -20.83 -11.39 4.80
N SER A 649 -20.72 -10.16 5.27
CA SER A 649 -19.57 -9.70 6.03
C SER A 649 -19.57 -10.16 7.48
N LEU A 650 -20.76 -10.35 8.09
CA LEU A 650 -20.90 -10.82 9.47
C LEU A 650 -20.36 -12.24 9.67
N TYR A 651 -20.53 -13.08 8.66
CA TYR A 651 -20.16 -14.49 8.73
C TYR A 651 -18.79 -14.79 8.15
N ALA A 652 -17.98 -13.75 7.86
CA ALA A 652 -16.59 -13.96 7.52
C ALA A 652 -15.83 -14.55 8.73
N GLN A 653 -15.01 -15.58 8.49
CA GLN A 653 -14.21 -16.21 9.55
C GLN A 653 -13.03 -15.32 9.93
N ASN A 654 -13.29 -14.18 10.52
CA ASN A 654 -12.32 -13.23 10.99
C ASN A 654 -12.87 -12.51 12.22
N TYR A 655 -12.05 -12.32 13.24
CA TYR A 655 -12.50 -11.65 14.49
C TYR A 655 -12.89 -10.17 14.27
N HIS A 656 -12.52 -9.55 13.14
CA HIS A 656 -12.99 -8.22 12.75
C HIS A 656 -14.30 -8.23 11.95
N ALA A 657 -14.96 -9.37 11.74
CA ALA A 657 -16.13 -9.46 10.86
C ALA A 657 -17.26 -8.53 11.31
N ALA A 658 -17.59 -8.54 12.61
CA ALA A 658 -18.61 -7.67 13.20
C ALA A 658 -18.24 -6.19 13.05
N GLU A 659 -17.02 -5.83 13.37
CA GLU A 659 -16.49 -4.47 13.28
C GLU A 659 -16.51 -3.94 11.85
N ARG A 660 -16.06 -4.74 10.88
CA ARG A 660 -16.10 -4.39 9.46
C ARG A 660 -17.52 -4.21 8.94
N THR A 661 -18.43 -5.08 9.38
CA THR A 661 -19.85 -4.98 9.00
C THR A 661 -20.46 -3.72 9.56
N TYR A 662 -20.26 -3.44 10.86
CA TYR A 662 -20.72 -2.21 11.48
C TYR A 662 -20.20 -0.98 10.74
N SER A 663 -18.88 -0.89 10.57
CA SER A 663 -18.23 0.24 9.91
C SER A 663 -18.74 0.45 8.49
N LEU A 664 -18.86 -0.63 7.72
CA LEU A 664 -19.35 -0.58 6.34
C LEU A 664 -20.80 -0.12 6.26
N LEU A 665 -21.69 -0.68 7.08
CA LEU A 665 -23.10 -0.30 7.11
C LEU A 665 -23.27 1.15 7.54
N ALA A 666 -22.56 1.58 8.59
CA ALA A 666 -22.61 2.97 9.06
C ALA A 666 -22.10 3.97 8.01
N GLN A 667 -21.01 3.63 7.30
CA GLN A 667 -20.48 4.46 6.21
C GLN A 667 -21.44 4.55 5.03
N VAL A 668 -22.03 3.43 4.60
CA VAL A 668 -22.96 3.37 3.47
C VAL A 668 -24.25 4.11 3.79
N VAL A 669 -24.85 3.86 4.95
CA VAL A 669 -26.02 4.60 5.44
C VAL A 669 -25.73 6.10 5.50
N GLY A 670 -24.55 6.48 5.98
CA GLY A 670 -24.12 7.87 6.09
C GLY A 670 -23.95 8.60 4.75
N ARG A 671 -24.07 7.92 3.59
CA ARG A 671 -24.06 8.54 2.26
C ARG A 671 -25.37 9.20 1.89
N ALA A 672 -26.49 8.70 2.43
CA ALA A 672 -27.79 9.28 2.14
C ALA A 672 -27.98 10.67 2.78
N GLY A 673 -28.57 11.61 2.03
CA GLY A 673 -28.97 12.92 2.55
C GLY A 673 -27.79 13.82 2.94
N ARG A 674 -26.81 13.98 2.08
CA ARG A 674 -25.71 14.95 2.26
C ARG A 674 -25.98 16.32 1.69
N GLY A 675 -26.93 16.42 0.74
CA GLY A 675 -27.47 17.68 0.25
C GLY A 675 -28.47 18.29 1.21
N GLU A 676 -29.48 19.00 0.68
CA GLU A 676 -30.52 19.69 1.46
C GLU A 676 -31.67 18.78 1.90
N ARG A 677 -31.77 17.57 1.35
CA ARG A 677 -32.90 16.66 1.58
C ARG A 677 -32.53 15.57 2.58
N PRO A 678 -33.49 15.15 3.46
CA PRO A 678 -33.24 14.08 4.42
C PRO A 678 -32.99 12.73 3.72
N GLY A 679 -31.98 12.01 4.17
CA GLY A 679 -31.61 10.71 3.65
C GLY A 679 -32.47 9.56 4.20
N ARG A 680 -32.58 8.50 3.41
CA ARG A 680 -33.22 7.23 3.77
C ARG A 680 -32.29 6.08 3.42
N ALA A 681 -32.35 5.01 4.20
CA ALA A 681 -31.61 3.79 3.89
C ALA A 681 -32.48 2.54 4.12
N VAL A 682 -32.28 1.52 3.32
CA VAL A 682 -32.90 0.20 3.48
C VAL A 682 -31.78 -0.82 3.60
N ILE A 683 -31.73 -1.54 4.73
CA ILE A 683 -30.79 -2.64 4.96
C ILE A 683 -31.54 -3.96 4.83
N GLN A 684 -31.23 -4.75 3.82
CA GLN A 684 -31.77 -6.08 3.61
C GLN A 684 -30.89 -7.13 4.31
N THR A 685 -31.48 -7.97 5.13
CA THR A 685 -30.78 -8.97 5.92
C THR A 685 -31.68 -10.18 6.23
N TYR A 686 -31.06 -11.34 6.43
CA TYR A 686 -31.70 -12.54 6.93
C TYR A 686 -31.74 -12.60 8.46
N HIS A 687 -31.07 -11.64 9.14
CA HIS A 687 -31.00 -11.57 10.61
C HIS A 687 -31.30 -10.15 11.09
N PRO A 688 -32.56 -9.68 10.96
CA PRO A 688 -32.94 -8.33 11.37
C PRO A 688 -32.73 -8.07 12.86
N GLU A 689 -32.72 -9.12 13.68
CA GLU A 689 -32.48 -9.09 15.14
C GLU A 689 -30.99 -8.98 15.51
N ASN A 690 -30.08 -9.11 14.56
CA ASN A 690 -28.64 -9.08 14.82
C ASN A 690 -28.21 -7.74 15.43
N GLU A 691 -27.52 -7.78 16.56
CA GLU A 691 -27.11 -6.60 17.34
C GLU A 691 -26.20 -5.65 16.53
N VAL A 692 -25.35 -6.19 15.66
CA VAL A 692 -24.43 -5.39 14.82
C VAL A 692 -25.23 -4.60 13.78
N ILE A 693 -26.20 -5.24 13.13
CA ILE A 693 -27.07 -4.59 12.13
C ILE A 693 -27.95 -3.55 12.79
N GLN A 694 -28.54 -3.87 13.95
CA GLN A 694 -29.37 -2.95 14.73
C GLN A 694 -28.58 -1.72 15.17
N ALA A 695 -27.37 -1.90 15.69
CA ALA A 695 -26.50 -0.80 16.10
C ALA A 695 -26.08 0.06 14.90
N ALA A 696 -25.74 -0.56 13.76
CA ALA A 696 -25.39 0.15 12.54
C ALA A 696 -26.55 0.96 11.96
N ALA A 697 -27.77 0.41 11.97
CA ALA A 697 -29.00 1.10 11.55
C ALA A 697 -29.29 2.35 12.40
N LYS A 698 -29.01 2.29 13.70
CA LYS A 698 -29.14 3.41 14.62
C LYS A 698 -27.91 4.35 14.61
N GLN A 699 -26.82 3.96 13.94
CA GLN A 699 -25.51 4.60 14.00
C GLN A 699 -24.98 4.74 15.43
N ASP A 700 -25.32 3.77 16.29
CA ASP A 700 -24.93 3.72 17.69
C ASP A 700 -23.62 2.95 17.86
N TYR A 701 -22.52 3.69 17.72
CA TYR A 701 -21.17 3.12 17.87
C TYR A 701 -20.89 2.67 19.30
N GLU A 702 -21.43 3.36 20.32
CA GLU A 702 -21.11 3.02 21.70
C GLU A 702 -21.69 1.67 22.10
N THR A 703 -22.97 1.40 21.77
CA THR A 703 -23.59 0.09 22.01
C THR A 703 -22.86 -1.02 21.25
N PHE A 704 -22.52 -0.79 19.99
CA PHE A 704 -21.71 -1.73 19.20
C PHE A 704 -20.36 -2.02 19.88
N TYR A 705 -19.62 -0.97 20.29
CA TYR A 705 -18.32 -1.09 20.95
C TYR A 705 -18.39 -1.93 22.22
N GLN A 706 -19.37 -1.69 23.09
CA GLN A 706 -19.53 -2.43 24.34
C GLN A 706 -19.79 -3.91 24.11
N ASN A 707 -20.67 -4.24 23.17
CA ASN A 707 -21.00 -5.63 22.84
C ASN A 707 -19.81 -6.36 22.23
N GLU A 708 -19.13 -5.74 21.26
CA GLU A 708 -17.97 -6.32 20.61
C GLU A 708 -16.79 -6.48 21.58
N LEU A 709 -16.54 -5.48 22.42
CA LEU A 709 -15.48 -5.55 23.43
C LEU A 709 -15.69 -6.70 24.40
N ARG A 710 -16.94 -6.91 24.85
CA ARG A 710 -17.31 -8.04 25.69
C ARG A 710 -17.02 -9.38 25.01
N MET A 711 -17.42 -9.51 23.73
CA MET A 711 -17.16 -10.74 22.96
C MET A 711 -15.67 -11.00 22.76
N ARG A 712 -14.87 -9.95 22.47
CA ARG A 712 -13.42 -10.07 22.34
C ARG A 712 -12.74 -10.44 23.65
N SER A 713 -13.22 -9.92 24.78
CA SER A 713 -12.72 -10.31 26.10
C SER A 713 -12.95 -11.80 26.39
N LEU A 714 -14.16 -12.30 26.10
CA LEU A 714 -14.50 -13.71 26.31
C LEU A 714 -13.69 -14.66 25.41
N ARG A 715 -13.47 -14.24 24.14
CA ARG A 715 -12.74 -15.03 23.13
C ARG A 715 -11.24 -14.76 23.10
N ARG A 716 -10.73 -13.88 23.95
CA ARG A 716 -9.31 -13.49 24.04
C ARG A 716 -8.78 -12.94 22.70
N TYR A 717 -9.57 -12.15 22.02
CA TYR A 717 -9.12 -11.46 20.82
C TYR A 717 -8.50 -10.08 21.15
N PRO A 718 -7.72 -9.46 20.22
CA PRO A 718 -7.28 -8.09 20.40
C PRO A 718 -8.44 -7.14 20.75
N PRO A 719 -8.28 -6.22 21.72
CA PRO A 719 -7.04 -5.76 22.36
C PRO A 719 -6.61 -6.56 23.61
N PHE A 720 -7.28 -7.65 23.97
CA PHE A 720 -7.00 -8.38 25.22
C PHE A 720 -5.87 -9.41 25.11
N ALA A 721 -5.60 -9.89 23.90
CA ALA A 721 -4.51 -10.78 23.57
C ALA A 721 -3.95 -10.44 22.17
N ASP A 722 -2.71 -10.81 21.88
CA ASP A 722 -2.17 -10.79 20.52
C ASP A 722 -2.48 -12.12 19.81
N LEU A 723 -2.85 -12.03 18.53
CA LEU A 723 -3.13 -13.17 17.66
C LEU A 723 -2.03 -13.26 16.59
N PHE A 724 -1.21 -14.31 16.66
CA PHE A 724 -0.21 -14.61 15.62
C PHE A 724 -0.73 -15.70 14.70
N THR A 725 -0.61 -15.47 13.40
CA THR A 725 -0.91 -16.44 12.35
C THR A 725 0.38 -16.87 11.68
N LEU A 726 0.76 -18.13 11.84
CA LEU A 726 1.92 -18.72 11.19
C LEU A 726 1.44 -19.53 9.98
N THR A 727 1.80 -19.11 8.79
CA THR A 727 1.38 -19.76 7.53
C THR A 727 2.54 -20.53 6.93
N VAL A 728 2.37 -21.86 6.82
CA VAL A 728 3.29 -22.74 6.10
C VAL A 728 2.82 -22.89 4.66
N SER A 729 3.71 -22.75 3.69
CA SER A 729 3.36 -22.86 2.27
C SER A 729 4.36 -23.68 1.46
N GLY A 730 3.86 -24.41 0.44
CA GLY A 730 4.69 -25.24 -0.44
C GLY A 730 3.92 -25.81 -1.62
N LEU A 731 4.64 -26.47 -2.55
CA LEU A 731 4.05 -27.05 -3.75
C LEU A 731 3.34 -28.39 -3.47
N ASP A 732 3.77 -29.11 -2.43
CA ASP A 732 3.23 -30.41 -2.02
C ASP A 732 2.36 -30.25 -0.79
N GLU A 733 1.08 -30.53 -0.92
CA GLU A 733 0.09 -30.32 0.15
C GLU A 733 0.35 -31.20 1.37
N LEU A 734 0.70 -32.47 1.17
CA LEU A 734 0.93 -33.42 2.27
C LEU A 734 2.14 -32.99 3.11
N ARG A 735 3.21 -32.52 2.46
CA ARG A 735 4.38 -31.99 3.16
C ARG A 735 4.06 -30.71 3.94
N VAL A 736 3.24 -29.83 3.36
CA VAL A 736 2.79 -28.59 4.04
C VAL A 736 1.97 -28.93 5.28
N ILE A 737 1.02 -29.86 5.17
CA ILE A 737 0.21 -30.32 6.31
C ILE A 737 1.09 -30.94 7.39
N ALA A 738 2.03 -31.82 7.02
CA ALA A 738 2.92 -32.47 7.97
C ALA A 738 3.80 -31.44 8.73
N ALA A 739 4.37 -30.47 7.99
CA ALA A 739 5.17 -29.40 8.58
C ALA A 739 4.35 -28.48 9.49
N ALA A 740 3.13 -28.11 9.07
CA ALA A 740 2.21 -27.29 9.87
C ALA A 740 1.77 -28.02 11.15
N ARG A 741 1.53 -29.34 11.07
CA ARG A 741 1.18 -30.17 12.22
C ARG A 741 2.35 -30.25 13.22
N ALA A 742 3.57 -30.54 12.73
CA ALA A 742 4.78 -30.56 13.56
C ALA A 742 5.05 -29.19 14.24
N LEU A 743 4.79 -28.09 13.54
CA LEU A 743 4.89 -26.74 14.11
C LEU A 743 3.83 -26.52 15.19
N CYS A 744 2.58 -26.91 14.94
CA CYS A 744 1.48 -26.78 15.90
C CYS A 744 1.77 -27.55 17.20
N ASP A 745 2.23 -28.80 17.09
CA ASP A 745 2.58 -29.64 18.24
C ASP A 745 3.75 -29.06 19.02
N ALA A 746 4.76 -28.55 18.33
CA ALA A 746 5.90 -27.88 18.96
C ALA A 746 5.49 -26.60 19.70
N LEU A 747 4.59 -25.80 19.15
CA LEU A 747 4.05 -24.60 19.81
C LEU A 747 3.15 -24.96 21.00
N ARG A 748 2.35 -26.01 20.92
CA ARG A 748 1.55 -26.53 22.05
C ARG A 748 2.46 -27.01 23.18
N TYR A 749 3.52 -27.72 22.88
CA TYR A 749 4.50 -28.08 23.88
C TYR A 749 5.14 -26.83 24.52
N ALA A 750 5.56 -25.86 23.70
CA ALA A 750 6.14 -24.61 24.20
C ALA A 750 5.17 -23.82 25.08
N SER A 751 3.87 -23.79 24.76
CA SER A 751 2.89 -23.06 25.56
C SER A 751 2.76 -23.58 27.00
N SER A 752 3.10 -24.85 27.24
CA SER A 752 3.14 -25.46 28.57
C SER A 752 4.46 -25.23 29.32
N GLN A 753 5.49 -24.66 28.68
CA GLN A 753 6.80 -24.43 29.24
C GLN A 753 7.11 -22.94 29.47
N PRO A 754 7.98 -22.57 30.43
CA PRO A 754 8.51 -21.20 30.51
C PRO A 754 9.24 -20.80 29.22
N PRO A 755 9.12 -19.56 28.76
CA PRO A 755 8.44 -18.42 29.40
C PRO A 755 6.93 -18.29 29.09
N LEU A 756 6.31 -19.22 28.35
CA LEU A 756 4.93 -19.09 27.89
C LEU A 756 3.88 -19.63 28.87
N SER A 757 4.24 -20.57 29.74
CA SER A 757 3.29 -21.24 30.64
C SER A 757 2.49 -20.33 31.58
N GLY A 758 2.96 -19.09 31.81
CA GLY A 758 2.25 -18.06 32.60
C GLY A 758 1.46 -17.05 31.80
N LEU A 759 1.47 -17.15 30.46
CA LEU A 759 0.91 -16.12 29.58
C LEU A 759 -0.46 -16.48 28.97
N ASP A 760 -1.06 -17.59 29.45
CA ASP A 760 -2.38 -18.05 28.99
C ASP A 760 -2.44 -18.18 27.44
N VAL A 761 -1.48 -18.94 26.89
CA VAL A 761 -1.28 -19.09 25.45
C VAL A 761 -2.11 -20.25 24.91
N GLU A 762 -2.92 -19.99 23.89
CA GLU A 762 -3.69 -20.99 23.15
C GLU A 762 -3.10 -21.19 21.75
N VAL A 763 -3.02 -22.46 21.30
CA VAL A 763 -2.53 -22.85 19.98
C VAL A 763 -3.62 -23.60 19.21
N LEU A 764 -4.09 -23.02 18.10
CA LEU A 764 -5.15 -23.59 17.27
C LEU A 764 -4.59 -24.03 15.90
N GLY A 765 -5.20 -25.01 15.33
CA GLY A 765 -4.83 -25.55 14.01
C GLY A 765 -4.15 -26.91 14.08
N PRO A 766 -3.41 -27.34 13.00
CA PRO A 766 -3.32 -26.63 11.71
C PRO A 766 -4.63 -26.65 10.94
N ALA A 767 -4.91 -25.59 10.22
CA ALA A 767 -6.09 -25.46 9.38
C ALA A 767 -5.70 -24.92 7.98
N GLY A 768 -6.47 -25.27 6.94
CA GLY A 768 -6.30 -24.66 5.64
C GLY A 768 -6.49 -23.15 5.71
N ALA A 769 -5.63 -22.36 5.05
CA ALA A 769 -5.83 -20.93 4.92
C ALA A 769 -7.17 -20.61 4.21
N PRO A 770 -7.76 -19.41 4.36
CA PRO A 770 -9.01 -19.03 3.68
C PRO A 770 -8.97 -19.27 2.16
N VAL A 771 -7.81 -19.09 1.55
CA VAL A 771 -7.51 -19.55 0.20
C VAL A 771 -6.38 -20.57 0.30
N VAL A 772 -6.72 -21.85 0.26
CA VAL A 772 -5.79 -22.96 0.50
C VAL A 772 -4.69 -23.03 -0.56
N LYS A 773 -4.95 -22.66 -1.82
CA LYS A 773 -3.99 -22.74 -2.92
C LYS A 773 -3.90 -21.40 -3.67
N VAL A 774 -2.69 -20.82 -3.72
CA VAL A 774 -2.38 -19.59 -4.46
C VAL A 774 -1.10 -19.81 -5.25
N ASN A 775 -1.09 -19.48 -6.54
CA ASN A 775 0.08 -19.66 -7.43
C ASN A 775 0.69 -21.06 -7.33
N ASN A 776 -0.15 -22.08 -7.36
CA ASN A 776 0.20 -23.50 -7.22
C ASN A 776 0.85 -23.88 -5.88
N ARG A 777 0.81 -23.01 -4.85
CA ARG A 777 1.31 -23.31 -3.52
C ARG A 777 0.16 -23.49 -2.55
N TYR A 778 0.17 -24.59 -1.81
CA TYR A 778 -0.76 -24.87 -0.73
C TYR A 778 -0.36 -24.11 0.52
N ARG A 779 -1.34 -23.68 1.35
CA ARG A 779 -1.15 -22.86 2.54
C ARG A 779 -1.96 -23.40 3.70
N TYR A 780 -1.28 -23.64 4.83
CA TYR A 780 -1.89 -24.06 6.08
C TYR A 780 -1.43 -23.16 7.22
N CYS A 781 -2.36 -22.81 8.12
CA CYS A 781 -2.17 -21.87 9.20
C CYS A 781 -2.14 -22.54 10.56
N VAL A 782 -1.31 -22.04 11.44
CA VAL A 782 -1.31 -22.31 12.88
C VAL A 782 -1.51 -20.96 13.57
N TYR A 783 -2.44 -20.92 14.54
CA TYR A 783 -2.74 -19.69 15.27
C TYR A 783 -2.19 -19.80 16.69
N LEU A 784 -1.56 -18.73 17.16
CA LEU A 784 -1.05 -18.59 18.52
C LEU A 784 -1.69 -17.34 19.12
N CYS A 785 -2.51 -17.52 20.15
CA CYS A 785 -3.21 -16.43 20.82
C CYS A 785 -2.76 -16.36 22.28
N GLY A 786 -2.43 -15.18 22.80
CA GLY A 786 -2.03 -15.04 24.19
C GLY A 786 -1.63 -13.63 24.60
N LYS A 787 -1.45 -13.43 25.90
CA LYS A 787 -0.93 -12.20 26.49
C LYS A 787 0.60 -12.20 26.44
N GLY A 788 1.23 -11.01 26.44
CA GLY A 788 2.68 -10.89 26.53
C GLY A 788 3.40 -10.65 25.21
N GLY A 789 2.84 -9.83 24.36
CA GLY A 789 3.24 -9.43 23.00
C GLY A 789 4.72 -9.53 22.63
N SER A 790 5.65 -9.00 23.44
CA SER A 790 7.09 -9.08 23.15
C SER A 790 7.66 -10.50 23.32
N VAL A 791 7.20 -11.24 24.34
CA VAL A 791 7.64 -12.63 24.58
C VAL A 791 7.12 -13.52 23.47
N LEU A 792 5.83 -13.39 23.12
CA LEU A 792 5.24 -14.16 22.03
C LEU A 792 5.93 -13.87 20.69
N ARG A 793 6.23 -12.61 20.37
CA ARG A 793 6.97 -12.26 19.14
C ARG A 793 8.35 -12.92 19.11
N ARG A 794 9.07 -12.90 20.23
CA ARG A 794 10.36 -13.55 20.31
C ARG A 794 10.23 -15.05 20.07
N THR A 795 9.27 -15.71 20.74
CA THR A 795 9.02 -17.14 20.54
C THR A 795 8.65 -17.42 19.08
N VAL A 796 7.74 -16.67 18.47
CA VAL A 796 7.39 -16.84 17.05
C VAL A 796 8.64 -16.72 16.18
N SER A 797 9.50 -15.72 16.40
CA SER A 797 10.75 -15.55 15.65
C SER A 797 11.67 -16.76 15.80
N GLU A 798 11.83 -17.31 17.02
CA GLU A 798 12.64 -18.50 17.31
C GLU A 798 12.09 -19.73 16.56
N TYR A 799 10.77 -19.93 16.52
CA TYR A 799 10.13 -21.03 15.79
C TYR A 799 10.21 -20.86 14.27
N LEU A 800 10.16 -19.65 13.73
CA LEU A 800 10.42 -19.39 12.32
C LEU A 800 11.85 -19.79 11.93
N LEU A 801 12.85 -19.44 12.76
CA LEU A 801 14.25 -19.82 12.55
C LEU A 801 14.43 -21.33 12.66
N ALA A 802 13.83 -21.97 13.67
CA ALA A 802 13.87 -23.42 13.87
C ALA A 802 13.20 -24.19 12.73
N PHE A 803 12.15 -23.64 12.14
CA PHE A 803 11.46 -24.23 10.98
C PHE A 803 12.41 -24.38 9.78
N TYR A 804 13.15 -23.32 9.45
CA TYR A 804 14.10 -23.32 8.34
C TYR A 804 15.35 -24.17 8.61
N ALA A 805 15.71 -24.40 9.88
CA ALA A 805 16.85 -25.24 10.26
C ALA A 805 16.60 -26.73 10.02
N ARG A 806 15.34 -27.16 9.95
CA ARG A 806 14.96 -28.57 9.75
C ARG A 806 15.10 -28.98 8.27
N LYS A 807 15.83 -30.06 8.01
CA LYS A 807 16.05 -30.58 6.65
C LYS A 807 14.75 -31.00 5.94
N GLU A 808 13.76 -31.51 6.72
CA GLU A 808 12.45 -31.96 6.23
C GLU A 808 11.65 -30.81 5.63
N ASN A 809 11.86 -29.59 6.10
CA ASN A 809 11.17 -28.38 5.64
C ASN A 809 11.81 -27.74 4.41
N ARG A 810 12.86 -28.34 3.85
CA ARG A 810 13.54 -27.78 2.68
C ARG A 810 12.57 -27.64 1.49
N GLY A 811 12.46 -26.44 0.94
CA GLY A 811 11.51 -26.10 -0.15
C GLY A 811 10.11 -25.71 0.32
N LEU A 812 9.87 -25.69 1.64
CA LEU A 812 8.72 -25.06 2.26
C LEU A 812 9.08 -23.66 2.74
N ASP A 813 8.09 -22.76 2.71
CA ASP A 813 8.19 -21.42 3.28
C ASP A 813 7.26 -21.28 4.48
N ILE A 814 7.68 -20.45 5.42
CA ILE A 814 6.85 -20.03 6.56
C ILE A 814 6.94 -18.53 6.72
N PHE A 815 5.81 -17.91 7.04
CA PHE A 815 5.75 -16.51 7.44
C PHE A 815 4.75 -16.33 8.59
N ALA A 816 4.93 -15.27 9.36
CA ALA A 816 4.08 -14.96 10.50
C ALA A 816 3.52 -13.55 10.38
N ASP A 817 2.27 -13.42 10.80
CA ASP A 817 1.56 -12.15 10.93
C ASP A 817 1.05 -11.98 12.37
N CYS A 818 1.00 -10.75 12.85
CA CYS A 818 0.46 -10.43 14.17
C CYS A 818 -0.75 -9.52 14.01
N ASN A 819 -1.88 -9.91 14.61
CA ASN A 819 -3.14 -9.17 14.58
C ASN A 819 -3.57 -8.79 13.15
N ALA A 820 -3.34 -9.69 12.20
CA ALA A 820 -3.59 -9.43 10.79
C ALA A 820 -5.09 -9.30 10.50
N LEU A 821 -5.41 -8.36 9.64
CA LEU A 821 -6.76 -8.07 9.15
C LEU A 821 -7.15 -9.03 7.99
N GLN A 822 -6.91 -10.32 8.08
CA GLN A 822 -7.22 -11.25 6.97
C GLN A 822 -8.69 -11.60 6.87
#